data_82bd149da0a95dde336c9d0426a684c2
#
_entry.id   82bd149da0a95dde336c9d0426a684c2
#
_cell.length_a   1.000
_cell.length_b   1.000
_cell.length_c   1.000
_cell.angle_alpha   90.00
_cell.angle_beta   90.00
_cell.angle_gamma   90.00
#
_symmetry.space_group_name_H-M   'P 1'
#
loop_
_entity.id
_entity.type
_entity.pdbx_description
1 polymer ?
#
loop_
_entity_poly.entity_id
_entity_poly.type
_entity_poly.pdbx_seq_one_letter_code
_entity_poly.pdbx_strand_id
1 'polypeptide(L)'
;MHIMTRSANILILLFFILSTTSFAQTAGIVEEDHFDNNETGWRLPNGPTDQSDIRGGKLIWQHNDPAGGSINNYFNLLNTSAAFSAEAKFGIRRPGSEYGLMIGADQENALYFNVKNLQYRVLEIKKGKPTLIKDFTTSLKIKVDNNILKIEKSGSTVRFLANDHVLTEINYPALTGKAVGFSAWGASSFDVDDFFIKGTKLKINTAPNLSYTSPAENLGTGVNTVYGELTPVVTPDGKGLYFTRNYSPENKGGTGDYQDVYYSSFQNGKWGKAVNIGAPINNDGPNAVSSVSPDGNTVLLMNTYDSKGAAQGMGLSMSNKTKNGWSMPTKVNVRNYYNKSTFNEYFLSSDKKVLLMALQRDETYGSRDIYVSFLENDNTWSVPKNIGSVVNTPGTELSPFLAADGVTLYFSSTGHPGYGKNDIFVTRRLDNSWTNWSVPQNIGLPVNSKGIDAYYSIPASGEYAYFISEEKATGKSDIFRIKLPGPVKPNPLVLIYGKVLNSKTKEPIETGITYRDLDDDKEAGIASSDPHNGDYKIALPYNQVYSFFAEHPGFYSVRDTISVPNITEYMEIERDIYLTPLEVGEDIPLKNVFFVRSEPKLLPISYPELNKLAKLLNENPTIEIELSGHTDNMGNPEKNVTLSEQRVETVKDYLVSKGISGDRISGKGYGGAKPIADNAKEETRKLNRRVEFKIVKF
;
A
#
# COMPACT_ATOMS: atom_id res chain seq x y z
N MET A 1 -57.70 -1.26 -78.41
CA MET A 1 -56.93 -2.20 -77.60
C MET A 1 -56.85 -1.61 -76.19
N HIS A 2 -57.38 -2.30 -75.21
CA HIS A 2 -57.84 -1.84 -73.92
C HIS A 2 -56.74 -1.20 -73.05
N ILE A 3 -57.12 -0.05 -72.45
CA ILE A 3 -56.41 0.56 -71.31
C ILE A 3 -57.48 0.76 -70.21
N MET A 4 -57.32 -0.02 -69.13
CA MET A 4 -58.08 0.20 -67.89
C MET A 4 -57.36 1.12 -66.95
N THR A 5 -58.04 2.25 -66.65
CA THR A 5 -57.70 3.17 -65.56
C THR A 5 -58.20 2.57 -64.23
N ARG A 6 -57.33 2.50 -63.22
CA ARG A 6 -57.75 2.28 -61.83
C ARG A 6 -57.32 3.48 -60.97
N SER A 7 -58.30 4.11 -60.41
CA SER A 7 -58.25 5.16 -59.43
C SER A 7 -57.63 4.61 -58.11
N ALA A 8 -56.63 5.27 -57.55
CA ALA A 8 -56.09 4.99 -56.21
C ALA A 8 -56.74 5.94 -55.20
N ASN A 9 -57.54 5.35 -54.31
CA ASN A 9 -58.02 6.05 -53.10
C ASN A 9 -56.86 6.11 -52.07
N ILE A 10 -56.43 7.31 -51.72
CA ILE A 10 -55.47 7.54 -50.64
C ILE A 10 -56.28 7.57 -49.33
N LEU A 11 -56.16 6.51 -48.56
CA LEU A 11 -56.62 6.41 -47.17
C LEU A 11 -55.56 6.98 -46.26
N ILE A 12 -55.76 8.21 -45.75
CA ILE A 12 -54.90 8.80 -44.72
C ILE A 12 -55.23 8.11 -43.40
N LEU A 13 -54.36 7.14 -43.00
CA LEU A 13 -54.38 6.57 -41.65
C LEU A 13 -53.60 7.53 -40.73
N LEU A 14 -54.31 8.27 -39.88
CA LEU A 14 -53.71 8.97 -38.74
C LEU A 14 -53.25 7.89 -37.73
N PHE A 15 -51.95 7.61 -37.74
CA PHE A 15 -51.30 6.90 -36.64
C PHE A 15 -51.21 7.85 -35.44
N PHE A 16 -52.09 7.72 -34.48
CA PHE A 16 -51.87 8.16 -33.12
C PHE A 16 -50.72 7.30 -32.59
N ILE A 17 -49.51 7.85 -32.59
CA ILE A 17 -48.42 7.26 -31.81
C ILE A 17 -48.75 7.58 -30.35
N LEU A 18 -49.45 6.66 -29.71
CA LEU A 18 -49.38 6.50 -28.26
C LEU A 18 -47.92 6.17 -27.98
N SER A 19 -47.15 7.13 -27.52
CA SER A 19 -45.88 6.89 -26.85
C SER A 19 -46.17 6.11 -25.58
N THR A 20 -46.39 4.83 -25.71
CA THR A 20 -46.16 3.91 -24.60
C THR A 20 -44.66 4.02 -24.33
N THR A 21 -44.30 4.82 -23.34
CA THR A 21 -43.03 4.65 -22.68
C THR A 21 -42.96 3.19 -22.25
N SER A 22 -42.33 2.37 -23.04
CA SER A 22 -41.98 1.00 -22.67
C SER A 22 -41.13 1.13 -21.42
N PHE A 23 -41.71 0.83 -20.27
CA PHE A 23 -40.92 0.51 -19.08
C PHE A 23 -40.01 -0.64 -19.51
N ALA A 24 -38.75 -0.33 -19.73
CA ALA A 24 -37.75 -1.31 -20.06
C ALA A 24 -37.80 -2.38 -18.97
N GLN A 25 -37.86 -3.60 -19.43
CA GLN A 25 -37.66 -4.87 -18.78
C GLN A 25 -37.52 -4.77 -17.27
N THR A 26 -38.50 -5.27 -16.52
CA THR A 26 -38.59 -5.31 -15.06
C THR A 26 -37.23 -5.52 -14.40
N ALA A 27 -36.66 -4.45 -13.85
CA ALA A 27 -35.55 -4.56 -12.92
C ALA A 27 -36.01 -5.53 -11.80
N GLY A 28 -35.33 -6.64 -11.63
CA GLY A 28 -35.62 -7.59 -10.56
C GLY A 28 -35.45 -6.95 -9.19
N ILE A 29 -36.06 -7.55 -8.17
CA ILE A 29 -35.82 -7.16 -6.78
C ILE A 29 -34.31 -7.33 -6.52
N VAL A 30 -33.64 -6.26 -6.11
CA VAL A 30 -32.23 -6.27 -5.71
C VAL A 30 -32.11 -6.67 -4.25
N GLU A 31 -33.01 -6.15 -3.41
CA GLU A 31 -33.08 -6.40 -1.97
C GLU A 31 -34.53 -6.15 -1.49
N GLU A 32 -34.97 -6.96 -0.50
CA GLU A 32 -36.18 -6.71 0.27
C GLU A 32 -35.90 -7.04 1.73
N ASP A 33 -36.48 -6.27 2.64
CA ASP A 33 -36.37 -6.49 4.08
C ASP A 33 -37.73 -6.23 4.75
N HIS A 34 -38.24 -7.24 5.40
CA HIS A 34 -39.46 -7.18 6.19
C HIS A 34 -39.18 -7.06 7.69
N PHE A 35 -37.92 -6.87 8.06
CA PHE A 35 -37.44 -6.72 9.45
C PHE A 35 -37.86 -7.85 10.38
N ASP A 36 -37.95 -9.08 9.88
CA ASP A 36 -38.19 -10.27 10.69
C ASP A 36 -36.97 -10.62 11.58
N ASN A 37 -35.78 -10.29 11.07
CA ASN A 37 -34.48 -10.43 11.73
C ASN A 37 -33.51 -9.38 11.22
N ASN A 38 -32.19 -9.45 11.57
CA ASN A 38 -31.18 -8.53 11.10
C ASN A 38 -30.16 -9.17 10.13
N GLU A 39 -30.58 -10.07 9.26
CA GLU A 39 -29.69 -10.69 8.26
C GLU A 39 -29.13 -9.68 7.24
N THR A 40 -29.88 -8.61 6.96
CA THR A 40 -29.46 -7.49 6.10
C THR A 40 -28.29 -6.71 6.73
N GLY A 41 -28.13 -6.76 8.06
CA GLY A 41 -27.02 -6.14 8.78
C GLY A 41 -27.23 -4.66 9.08
N TRP A 42 -28.47 -4.27 9.40
CA TRP A 42 -28.76 -2.92 9.88
C TRP A 42 -28.00 -2.59 11.18
N ARG A 43 -27.54 -1.36 11.27
CA ARG A 43 -26.95 -0.88 12.51
C ARG A 43 -28.03 -0.74 13.58
N LEU A 44 -27.82 -1.36 14.75
CA LEU A 44 -28.72 -1.29 15.89
C LEU A 44 -28.04 -0.56 17.07
N PRO A 45 -27.87 0.79 17.02
CA PRO A 45 -27.29 1.54 18.12
C PRO A 45 -28.13 1.44 19.38
N ASN A 46 -27.46 1.42 20.54
CA ASN A 46 -28.10 1.43 21.86
C ASN A 46 -27.37 2.46 22.75
N GLY A 47 -27.43 3.73 22.36
CA GLY A 47 -26.81 4.85 23.04
C GLY A 47 -27.81 5.93 23.45
N PRO A 48 -27.37 6.95 24.17
CA PRO A 48 -28.27 8.03 24.62
C PRO A 48 -28.80 8.87 23.46
N THR A 49 -28.04 8.99 22.37
CA THR A 49 -28.43 9.78 21.18
C THR A 49 -29.25 8.98 20.20
N ASP A 50 -28.84 7.75 19.94
CA ASP A 50 -29.52 6.84 18.99
C ASP A 50 -29.84 5.51 19.64
N GLN A 51 -31.06 5.07 19.43
CA GLN A 51 -31.53 3.73 19.80
C GLN A 51 -32.31 3.11 18.65
N SER A 52 -31.96 1.88 18.28
CA SER A 52 -32.77 1.14 17.31
C SER A 52 -32.84 -0.33 17.67
N ASP A 53 -33.96 -0.96 17.27
CA ASP A 53 -34.25 -2.35 17.51
C ASP A 53 -35.09 -2.92 16.37
N ILE A 54 -34.94 -4.21 16.09
CA ILE A 54 -35.78 -4.92 15.14
C ILE A 54 -36.70 -5.85 15.93
N ARG A 55 -37.99 -5.58 15.89
CA ARG A 55 -39.01 -6.38 16.55
C ARG A 55 -40.38 -6.23 15.92
N GLY A 56 -41.14 -7.32 15.89
CA GLY A 56 -42.49 -7.35 15.34
C GLY A 56 -42.57 -6.98 13.86
N GLY A 57 -41.57 -7.42 13.06
CA GLY A 57 -41.47 -7.12 11.63
C GLY A 57 -41.15 -5.65 11.33
N LYS A 58 -40.50 -4.94 12.21
CA LYS A 58 -40.20 -3.51 12.03
C LYS A 58 -38.83 -3.13 12.60
N LEU A 59 -38.11 -2.23 11.89
CA LEU A 59 -36.99 -1.47 12.44
C LEU A 59 -37.55 -0.26 13.19
N ILE A 60 -37.42 -0.24 14.49
CA ILE A 60 -37.83 0.87 15.36
C ILE A 60 -36.62 1.73 15.64
N TRP A 61 -36.72 3.05 15.40
CA TRP A 61 -35.61 3.95 15.58
C TRP A 61 -36.01 5.23 16.34
N GLN A 62 -35.18 5.59 17.30
CA GLN A 62 -35.30 6.81 18.09
C GLN A 62 -33.97 7.57 18.03
N HIS A 63 -34.03 8.81 17.57
CA HIS A 63 -32.94 9.79 17.58
C HIS A 63 -33.29 10.93 18.53
N ASN A 64 -32.40 11.24 19.47
CA ASN A 64 -32.69 12.17 20.57
C ASN A 64 -31.93 13.50 20.48
N ASP A 65 -31.00 13.69 19.52
CA ASP A 65 -30.33 14.96 19.32
C ASP A 65 -31.24 15.97 18.61
N PRO A 66 -31.63 17.07 19.25
CA PRO A 66 -32.55 18.06 18.66
C PRO A 66 -31.93 18.88 17.53
N ALA A 67 -30.58 18.96 17.44
CA ALA A 67 -29.84 19.76 16.47
C ALA A 67 -29.13 18.94 15.40
N GLY A 68 -28.90 17.65 15.65
CA GLY A 68 -28.16 16.73 14.79
C GLY A 68 -29.04 15.90 13.86
N GLY A 69 -28.37 15.10 13.07
CA GLY A 69 -28.98 14.06 12.25
C GLY A 69 -28.24 12.73 12.42
N SER A 70 -28.93 11.67 12.14
CA SER A 70 -28.38 10.30 12.16
C SER A 70 -28.84 9.52 10.94
N ILE A 71 -28.05 8.50 10.58
CA ILE A 71 -28.36 7.60 9.48
C ILE A 71 -28.29 6.15 9.96
N ASN A 72 -29.20 5.32 9.47
CA ASN A 72 -29.16 3.88 9.59
C ASN A 72 -29.13 3.29 8.19
N ASN A 73 -28.05 2.64 7.85
CA ASN A 73 -27.79 2.18 6.50
C ASN A 73 -27.08 0.83 6.48
N TYR A 74 -27.16 0.18 5.35
CA TYR A 74 -26.35 -0.98 5.02
C TYR A 74 -25.77 -0.85 3.62
N PHE A 75 -24.75 -1.65 3.35
CA PHE A 75 -24.10 -1.70 2.04
C PHE A 75 -24.99 -2.42 1.02
N ASN A 76 -25.08 -1.88 -0.21
CA ASN A 76 -25.85 -2.47 -1.28
C ASN A 76 -25.13 -2.36 -2.64
N LEU A 77 -25.29 -3.38 -3.49
CA LEU A 77 -24.74 -3.43 -4.84
C LEU A 77 -25.63 -2.77 -5.90
N LEU A 78 -26.53 -1.89 -5.52
CA LEU A 78 -27.40 -1.20 -6.47
C LEU A 78 -26.57 -0.40 -7.49
N ASN A 79 -26.81 -0.64 -8.76
CA ASN A 79 -26.26 0.19 -9.83
C ASN A 79 -27.07 1.50 -9.93
N THR A 80 -26.67 2.50 -9.18
CA THR A 80 -27.32 3.82 -9.17
C THR A 80 -27.19 4.57 -10.49
N SER A 81 -26.29 4.16 -11.39
CA SER A 81 -26.21 4.74 -12.76
C SER A 81 -27.33 4.24 -13.67
N ALA A 82 -27.86 3.02 -13.44
CA ALA A 82 -28.99 2.47 -14.15
C ALA A 82 -30.34 2.98 -13.57
N ALA A 83 -31.46 2.52 -14.13
CA ALA A 83 -32.78 2.74 -13.53
C ALA A 83 -32.93 1.94 -12.23
N PHE A 84 -33.49 2.57 -11.21
CA PHE A 84 -33.74 1.91 -9.91
C PHE A 84 -34.92 2.54 -9.16
N SER A 85 -35.39 1.87 -8.13
CA SER A 85 -36.23 2.45 -7.10
C SER A 85 -35.86 1.93 -5.72
N ALA A 86 -36.00 2.79 -4.71
CA ALA A 86 -35.91 2.46 -3.29
C ALA A 86 -37.19 2.95 -2.61
N GLU A 87 -37.88 2.05 -1.87
CA GLU A 87 -39.19 2.30 -1.27
C GLU A 87 -39.22 1.75 0.14
N ALA A 88 -39.79 2.51 1.09
CA ALA A 88 -40.04 2.04 2.44
C ALA A 88 -41.33 2.64 3.01
N LYS A 89 -41.94 1.91 3.92
CA LYS A 89 -43.12 2.30 4.69
C LYS A 89 -42.71 2.77 6.07
N PHE A 90 -43.08 3.99 6.41
CA PHE A 90 -42.75 4.62 7.67
C PHE A 90 -43.99 4.79 8.56
N GLY A 91 -43.85 4.46 9.83
CA GLY A 91 -44.84 4.72 10.88
C GLY A 91 -44.26 5.73 11.89
N ILE A 92 -45.02 6.82 12.18
CA ILE A 92 -44.55 7.88 13.04
C ILE A 92 -44.91 7.59 14.51
N ARG A 93 -43.88 7.58 15.38
CA ARG A 93 -44.02 7.32 16.83
C ARG A 93 -43.99 8.59 17.66
N ARG A 94 -43.33 9.65 17.16
CA ARG A 94 -43.25 10.98 17.79
C ARG A 94 -43.75 12.03 16.79
N PRO A 95 -44.77 12.82 17.12
CA PRO A 95 -45.18 13.95 16.27
C PRO A 95 -44.01 14.91 16.02
N GLY A 96 -43.92 15.44 14.81
CA GLY A 96 -42.84 16.36 14.41
C GLY A 96 -41.52 15.68 14.06
N SER A 97 -41.43 14.33 14.07
CA SER A 97 -40.26 13.60 13.58
C SER A 97 -39.93 13.96 12.15
N GLU A 98 -38.63 14.10 11.86
CA GLU A 98 -38.11 14.19 10.51
C GLU A 98 -37.40 12.89 10.16
N TYR A 99 -37.85 12.24 9.13
CA TYR A 99 -37.43 10.90 8.69
C TYR A 99 -37.42 10.81 7.18
N GLY A 100 -36.72 9.83 6.64
CA GLY A 100 -36.72 9.63 5.19
C GLY A 100 -35.80 8.53 4.68
N LEU A 101 -35.80 8.42 3.35
CA LEU A 101 -34.93 7.54 2.58
C LEU A 101 -33.59 8.22 2.29
N MET A 102 -32.53 7.42 2.26
CA MET A 102 -31.19 7.80 1.86
C MET A 102 -30.65 6.80 0.85
N ILE A 103 -30.06 7.29 -0.22
CA ILE A 103 -29.44 6.45 -1.24
C ILE A 103 -28.07 6.99 -1.64
N GLY A 104 -27.21 6.11 -2.16
CA GLY A 104 -25.91 6.44 -2.68
C GLY A 104 -24.97 7.05 -1.64
N ALA A 105 -25.09 6.62 -0.38
CA ALA A 105 -24.28 7.14 0.69
C ALA A 105 -22.90 6.50 0.77
N ASP A 106 -21.91 7.30 1.07
CA ASP A 106 -20.58 6.96 1.55
C ASP A 106 -20.23 7.91 2.72
N GLN A 107 -18.94 8.07 3.05
CA GLN A 107 -18.54 8.95 4.15
C GLN A 107 -18.87 10.45 3.91
N GLU A 108 -18.93 10.89 2.65
CA GLU A 108 -19.05 12.30 2.29
C GLU A 108 -20.17 12.61 1.28
N ASN A 109 -20.81 11.59 0.74
CA ASN A 109 -21.84 11.76 -0.28
C ASN A 109 -23.11 11.04 0.10
N ALA A 110 -24.27 11.61 -0.20
CA ALA A 110 -25.58 10.96 -0.05
C ALA A 110 -26.67 11.83 -0.69
N LEU A 111 -27.77 11.20 -1.09
CA LEU A 111 -29.01 11.86 -1.47
C LEU A 111 -30.11 11.46 -0.48
N TYR A 112 -30.74 12.47 0.13
CA TYR A 112 -31.78 12.32 1.14
C TYR A 112 -33.11 12.80 0.62
N PHE A 113 -34.14 12.05 0.91
CA PHE A 113 -35.54 12.42 0.75
C PHE A 113 -36.24 12.35 2.11
N ASN A 114 -36.45 13.48 2.74
CA ASN A 114 -36.96 13.56 4.10
C ASN A 114 -38.35 14.17 4.15
N VAL A 115 -39.11 13.68 5.11
CA VAL A 115 -40.47 14.16 5.42
C VAL A 115 -40.53 14.61 6.88
N LYS A 116 -41.25 15.70 7.13
CA LYS A 116 -41.55 16.23 8.47
C LYS A 116 -42.96 16.85 8.46
N ASN A 117 -43.82 16.35 9.32
CA ASN A 117 -45.23 16.74 9.30
C ASN A 117 -45.84 16.53 7.88
N LEU A 118 -46.44 17.58 7.28
CA LEU A 118 -46.98 17.58 5.92
C LEU A 118 -45.99 18.14 4.88
N GLN A 119 -44.70 18.19 5.18
CA GLN A 119 -43.68 18.79 4.32
C GLN A 119 -42.63 17.75 3.95
N TYR A 120 -41.97 17.98 2.79
CA TYR A 120 -40.82 17.21 2.35
C TYR A 120 -39.69 18.13 1.95
N ARG A 121 -38.46 17.60 2.01
CA ARG A 121 -37.25 18.23 1.45
C ARG A 121 -36.37 17.18 0.74
N VAL A 122 -35.54 17.68 -0.19
CA VAL A 122 -34.48 16.90 -0.84
C VAL A 122 -33.15 17.57 -0.59
N LEU A 123 -32.19 16.81 -0.05
CA LEU A 123 -30.87 17.25 0.32
C LEU A 123 -29.82 16.35 -0.34
N GLU A 124 -28.84 16.94 -1.00
CA GLU A 124 -27.62 16.26 -1.46
C GLU A 124 -26.46 16.61 -0.53
N ILE A 125 -25.70 15.63 -0.09
CA ILE A 125 -24.36 15.85 0.47
C ILE A 125 -23.35 15.43 -0.59
N LYS A 126 -22.39 16.31 -0.88
CA LYS A 126 -21.31 16.07 -1.83
C LYS A 126 -20.00 16.59 -1.28
N LYS A 127 -19.00 15.69 -1.15
CA LYS A 127 -17.71 15.99 -0.49
C LYS A 127 -17.92 16.63 0.89
N GLY A 128 -18.81 16.06 1.69
CA GLY A 128 -19.14 16.53 3.04
C GLY A 128 -19.96 17.85 3.10
N LYS A 129 -20.26 18.45 1.95
CA LYS A 129 -21.00 19.73 1.89
C LYS A 129 -22.48 19.50 1.56
N PRO A 130 -23.41 19.93 2.43
CA PRO A 130 -24.83 19.84 2.16
C PRO A 130 -25.27 20.89 1.12
N THR A 131 -26.07 20.44 0.16
CA THR A 131 -26.75 21.28 -0.82
C THR A 131 -28.24 20.99 -0.75
N LEU A 132 -29.01 22.00 -0.39
CA LEU A 132 -30.46 21.90 -0.35
C LEU A 132 -31.01 22.01 -1.77
N ILE A 133 -31.43 20.87 -2.35
CA ILE A 133 -32.02 20.85 -3.70
C ILE A 133 -33.48 21.32 -3.67
N LYS A 134 -34.21 20.87 -2.65
CA LYS A 134 -35.60 21.30 -2.42
C LYS A 134 -35.79 21.54 -0.93
N ASP A 135 -36.16 22.75 -0.55
CA ASP A 135 -36.47 23.08 0.84
C ASP A 135 -37.86 22.57 1.23
N PHE A 136 -38.16 22.56 2.52
CA PHE A 136 -39.41 22.08 3.07
C PHE A 136 -40.60 22.67 2.33
N THR A 137 -41.30 21.80 1.64
CA THR A 137 -42.45 22.14 0.80
C THR A 137 -43.66 21.34 1.26
N THR A 138 -44.77 22.03 1.52
CA THR A 138 -46.00 21.40 1.97
C THR A 138 -46.65 20.58 0.86
N SER A 139 -47.17 19.40 1.19
CA SER A 139 -47.92 18.57 0.26
C SER A 139 -49.04 17.79 0.99
N LEU A 140 -50.24 17.89 0.50
CA LEU A 140 -51.42 17.12 0.99
C LEU A 140 -51.32 15.63 0.65
N LYS A 141 -50.30 15.19 -0.07
CA LYS A 141 -50.03 13.77 -0.39
C LYS A 141 -49.29 13.08 0.74
N ILE A 142 -48.69 13.86 1.67
CA ILE A 142 -48.05 13.34 2.86
C ILE A 142 -49.07 13.26 3.98
N LYS A 143 -49.06 12.13 4.72
CA LYS A 143 -49.91 11.88 5.87
C LYS A 143 -49.17 12.15 7.17
N VAL A 144 -49.90 12.39 8.26
CA VAL A 144 -49.32 12.75 9.56
C VAL A 144 -48.69 11.54 10.28
N ASP A 145 -49.23 10.35 10.05
CA ASP A 145 -48.97 9.13 10.80
C ASP A 145 -48.16 8.06 10.04
N ASN A 146 -48.53 7.76 8.80
CA ASN A 146 -47.90 6.70 8.01
C ASN A 146 -47.68 7.16 6.57
N ASN A 147 -46.46 6.94 6.04
CA ASN A 147 -46.13 7.26 4.66
C ASN A 147 -45.34 6.14 4.00
N ILE A 148 -45.65 5.87 2.75
CA ILE A 148 -44.75 5.11 1.87
C ILE A 148 -43.93 6.14 1.11
N LEU A 149 -42.62 6.14 1.32
CA LEU A 149 -41.70 7.01 0.62
C LEU A 149 -40.94 6.20 -0.44
N LYS A 150 -40.76 6.82 -1.63
CA LYS A 150 -40.07 6.20 -2.73
C LYS A 150 -39.15 7.19 -3.45
N ILE A 151 -37.95 6.75 -3.77
CA ILE A 151 -37.03 7.39 -4.69
C ILE A 151 -36.97 6.53 -5.95
N GLU A 152 -37.23 7.10 -7.11
CA GLU A 152 -37.26 6.39 -8.38
C GLU A 152 -36.42 7.13 -9.42
N LYS A 153 -35.45 6.43 -10.04
CA LYS A 153 -34.63 6.96 -11.13
C LYS A 153 -34.98 6.31 -12.45
N SER A 154 -35.22 7.14 -13.46
CA SER A 154 -35.38 6.74 -14.86
C SER A 154 -34.62 7.69 -15.78
N GLY A 155 -33.71 7.18 -16.57
CA GLY A 155 -32.82 8.01 -17.40
C GLY A 155 -32.00 9.00 -16.55
N SER A 156 -32.10 10.28 -16.88
CA SER A 156 -31.43 11.36 -16.15
C SER A 156 -32.29 11.99 -15.04
N THR A 157 -33.48 11.47 -14.77
CA THR A 157 -34.42 12.06 -13.82
C THR A 157 -34.57 11.17 -12.59
N VAL A 158 -34.59 11.80 -11.41
CA VAL A 158 -34.98 11.17 -10.14
C VAL A 158 -36.26 11.78 -9.64
N ARG A 159 -37.24 10.94 -9.33
CA ARG A 159 -38.54 11.28 -8.76
C ARG A 159 -38.58 10.92 -7.29
N PHE A 160 -39.22 11.78 -6.51
CA PHE A 160 -39.50 11.57 -5.09
C PHE A 160 -40.99 11.48 -4.90
N LEU A 161 -41.44 10.35 -4.36
CA LEU A 161 -42.85 10.06 -4.22
C LEU A 161 -43.20 9.81 -2.75
N ALA A 162 -44.41 10.23 -2.37
CA ALA A 162 -45.01 9.82 -1.14
C ALA A 162 -46.44 9.27 -1.45
N ASN A 163 -46.73 8.08 -0.91
CA ASN A 163 -48.00 7.41 -1.08
C ASN A 163 -48.44 7.32 -2.58
N ASP A 164 -47.52 6.89 -3.44
CA ASP A 164 -47.63 6.74 -4.90
C ASP A 164 -47.81 8.05 -5.69
N HIS A 165 -47.65 9.20 -5.04
CA HIS A 165 -47.79 10.48 -5.71
C HIS A 165 -46.39 11.14 -5.84
N VAL A 166 -46.03 11.57 -7.06
CA VAL A 166 -44.81 12.32 -7.30
C VAL A 166 -44.93 13.69 -6.61
N LEU A 167 -43.98 13.99 -5.73
CA LEU A 167 -43.89 15.27 -5.03
C LEU A 167 -42.98 16.25 -5.76
N THR A 168 -41.86 15.75 -6.29
CA THR A 168 -40.88 16.52 -7.06
C THR A 168 -40.03 15.58 -7.90
N GLU A 169 -39.36 16.16 -8.88
CA GLU A 169 -38.34 15.48 -9.68
C GLU A 169 -37.13 16.42 -9.85
N ILE A 170 -35.97 15.82 -9.99
CA ILE A 170 -34.66 16.49 -10.17
C ILE A 170 -33.85 15.80 -11.25
N ASN A 171 -32.85 16.49 -11.79
CA ASN A 171 -31.81 15.84 -12.56
C ASN A 171 -30.95 14.98 -11.65
N TYR A 172 -30.59 13.78 -12.11
CA TYR A 172 -29.81 12.82 -11.33
C TYR A 172 -28.42 13.38 -10.96
N PRO A 173 -28.05 13.46 -9.68
CA PRO A 173 -26.81 14.08 -9.22
C PRO A 173 -25.58 13.16 -9.33
N ALA A 174 -25.65 12.02 -10.00
CA ALA A 174 -24.57 11.04 -10.13
C ALA A 174 -24.02 10.57 -8.78
N LEU A 175 -24.76 9.72 -8.10
CA LEU A 175 -24.40 9.19 -6.78
C LEU A 175 -23.20 8.23 -6.87
N THR A 176 -22.31 8.31 -5.91
CA THR A 176 -21.04 7.57 -5.87
C THR A 176 -20.98 6.53 -4.77
N GLY A 177 -21.68 6.77 -3.67
CA GLY A 177 -21.74 5.84 -2.56
C GLY A 177 -22.65 4.63 -2.84
N LYS A 178 -22.46 3.57 -2.07
CA LYS A 178 -23.14 2.29 -2.25
C LYS A 178 -24.09 1.94 -1.11
N ALA A 179 -24.13 2.76 -0.05
CA ALA A 179 -25.05 2.53 1.04
C ALA A 179 -26.44 3.08 0.72
N VAL A 180 -27.46 2.37 1.20
CA VAL A 180 -28.87 2.73 1.19
C VAL A 180 -29.42 2.62 2.59
N GLY A 181 -30.50 3.35 2.88
CA GLY A 181 -31.10 3.27 4.21
C GLY A 181 -32.00 4.45 4.55
N PHE A 182 -31.98 4.79 5.82
CA PHE A 182 -32.90 5.74 6.42
C PHE A 182 -32.15 6.87 7.12
N SER A 183 -32.79 8.04 7.22
CA SER A 183 -32.30 9.20 7.93
C SER A 183 -33.28 9.69 8.98
N ALA A 184 -32.76 10.17 10.09
CA ALA A 184 -33.46 10.89 11.15
C ALA A 184 -32.80 12.24 11.38
N TRP A 185 -33.59 13.29 11.54
CA TRP A 185 -33.08 14.64 11.84
C TRP A 185 -33.85 15.27 13.00
N GLY A 186 -33.10 15.94 13.89
CA GLY A 186 -33.69 16.43 15.12
C GLY A 186 -34.26 15.31 15.99
N ALA A 187 -34.89 15.65 17.10
CA ALA A 187 -35.48 14.65 17.99
C ALA A 187 -36.63 13.90 17.31
N SER A 188 -36.36 12.70 16.77
CA SER A 188 -37.26 11.92 15.94
C SER A 188 -37.46 10.51 16.48
N SER A 189 -38.67 9.95 16.30
CA SER A 189 -38.96 8.54 16.56
C SER A 189 -39.98 8.02 15.58
N PHE A 190 -39.64 6.91 14.90
CA PHE A 190 -40.46 6.26 13.87
C PHE A 190 -40.14 4.79 13.77
N ASP A 191 -40.95 4.05 13.07
CA ASP A 191 -40.61 2.70 12.62
C ASP A 191 -40.62 2.60 11.12
N VAL A 192 -39.86 1.62 10.59
CA VAL A 192 -39.81 1.26 9.19
C VAL A 192 -40.26 -0.16 9.04
N ASP A 193 -41.18 -0.35 8.11
CA ASP A 193 -41.79 -1.62 7.72
C ASP A 193 -41.60 -1.75 6.21
N ASP A 194 -41.43 -2.95 5.69
CA ASP A 194 -41.29 -3.21 4.25
C ASP A 194 -40.33 -2.28 3.51
N PHE A 195 -39.11 -2.71 3.29
CA PHE A 195 -38.11 -1.98 2.50
C PHE A 195 -37.77 -2.73 1.22
N PHE A 196 -37.89 -2.07 0.08
CA PHE A 196 -37.67 -2.66 -1.24
C PHE A 196 -36.66 -1.83 -2.04
N ILE A 197 -35.71 -2.52 -2.67
CA ILE A 197 -34.84 -1.96 -3.70
C ILE A 197 -35.03 -2.75 -4.99
N LYS A 198 -35.38 -2.06 -6.07
CA LYS A 198 -35.48 -2.63 -7.41
C LYS A 198 -34.49 -1.96 -8.33
N GLY A 199 -33.79 -2.74 -9.15
CA GLY A 199 -32.76 -2.21 -10.05
C GLY A 199 -31.87 -3.32 -10.61
N THR A 200 -30.66 -2.94 -11.02
CA THR A 200 -29.61 -3.89 -11.43
C THR A 200 -28.51 -3.90 -10.42
N LYS A 201 -27.95 -5.07 -10.13
CA LYS A 201 -26.76 -5.19 -9.26
C LYS A 201 -25.49 -4.87 -10.05
N LEU A 202 -24.55 -4.18 -9.41
CA LEU A 202 -23.18 -4.07 -9.90
C LEU A 202 -22.52 -5.45 -9.88
N LYS A 203 -21.76 -5.75 -10.93
CA LYS A 203 -20.96 -6.97 -11.00
C LYS A 203 -19.65 -6.76 -10.25
N ILE A 204 -19.35 -7.61 -9.28
CA ILE A 204 -18.03 -7.63 -8.63
C ILE A 204 -17.04 -8.22 -9.62
N ASN A 205 -15.95 -7.48 -9.89
CA ASN A 205 -14.85 -7.94 -10.74
C ASN A 205 -13.86 -8.75 -9.90
N THR A 206 -14.14 -10.01 -9.67
CA THR A 206 -13.22 -10.92 -8.96
C THR A 206 -12.12 -11.43 -9.89
N ALA A 207 -10.95 -11.74 -9.34
CA ALA A 207 -9.88 -12.37 -10.12
C ALA A 207 -10.37 -13.71 -10.73
N PRO A 208 -10.06 -13.99 -12.01
CA PRO A 208 -10.50 -15.22 -12.65
C PRO A 208 -9.89 -16.45 -11.97
N ASN A 209 -10.68 -17.52 -11.83
CA ASN A 209 -10.30 -18.78 -11.17
C ASN A 209 -9.82 -18.59 -9.71
N LEU A 210 -10.30 -17.55 -9.05
CA LEU A 210 -10.00 -17.31 -7.64
C LEU A 210 -10.62 -18.41 -6.77
N SER A 211 -9.78 -19.12 -6.03
CA SER A 211 -10.21 -20.15 -5.08
C SER A 211 -9.24 -20.24 -3.92
N TYR A 212 -9.72 -20.02 -2.71
CA TYR A 212 -8.95 -20.20 -1.49
C TYR A 212 -9.01 -21.65 -1.04
N THR A 213 -7.87 -22.26 -0.80
CA THR A 213 -7.74 -23.69 -0.42
C THR A 213 -7.88 -23.93 1.08
N SER A 214 -7.83 -22.87 1.88
CA SER A 214 -7.98 -22.92 3.33
C SER A 214 -8.75 -21.69 3.83
N PRO A 215 -9.43 -21.79 4.97
CA PRO A 215 -10.05 -20.64 5.62
C PRO A 215 -8.97 -19.66 6.11
N ALA A 216 -9.39 -18.43 6.42
CA ALA A 216 -8.56 -17.48 7.13
C ALA A 216 -8.28 -18.00 8.57
N GLU A 217 -7.01 -17.89 8.97
CA GLU A 217 -6.52 -18.32 10.27
C GLU A 217 -6.36 -17.11 11.19
N ASN A 218 -7.04 -17.11 12.35
CA ASN A 218 -6.80 -16.14 13.41
C ASN A 218 -5.40 -16.37 14.00
N LEU A 219 -4.61 -15.30 14.22
CA LEU A 219 -3.23 -15.44 14.71
C LEU A 219 -3.13 -15.89 16.17
N GLY A 220 -4.27 -15.97 16.87
CA GLY A 220 -4.35 -16.48 18.24
C GLY A 220 -3.94 -15.46 19.31
N THR A 221 -4.03 -15.88 20.56
CA THR A 221 -3.88 -15.01 21.75
C THR A 221 -2.48 -14.45 21.99
N GLY A 222 -1.49 -14.90 21.23
CA GLY A 222 -0.14 -14.29 21.21
C GLY A 222 -0.16 -12.90 20.57
N VAL A 223 -1.04 -12.68 19.61
CA VAL A 223 -1.21 -11.42 18.85
C VAL A 223 -2.54 -10.76 19.18
N ASN A 224 -3.64 -11.48 19.01
CA ASN A 224 -5.00 -10.98 19.17
C ASN A 224 -5.47 -10.98 20.63
N THR A 225 -6.23 -9.98 21.01
CA THR A 225 -6.73 -9.78 22.38
C THR A 225 -8.22 -9.40 22.38
N VAL A 226 -8.75 -9.03 23.54
CA VAL A 226 -10.12 -8.46 23.65
C VAL A 226 -10.22 -7.02 23.14
N TYR A 227 -9.08 -6.40 22.83
CA TYR A 227 -9.00 -5.06 22.25
C TYR A 227 -9.03 -5.15 20.71
N GLY A 228 -8.89 -4.03 20.03
CA GLY A 228 -8.80 -4.03 18.57
C GLY A 228 -7.35 -4.07 18.11
N GLU A 229 -6.97 -5.05 17.34
CA GLU A 229 -5.70 -5.11 16.62
C GLU A 229 -5.90 -4.57 15.19
N LEU A 230 -5.03 -3.64 14.76
CA LEU A 230 -5.12 -2.95 13.46
C LEU A 230 -3.75 -2.89 12.77
N THR A 231 -3.75 -2.48 11.50
CA THR A 231 -2.56 -2.18 10.70
C THR A 231 -1.46 -3.26 10.77
N PRO A 232 -1.75 -4.53 10.45
CA PRO A 232 -0.71 -5.56 10.41
C PRO A 232 0.31 -5.24 9.31
N VAL A 233 1.59 -5.15 9.68
CA VAL A 233 2.73 -4.97 8.79
C VAL A 233 3.70 -6.11 9.00
N VAL A 234 3.61 -7.13 8.14
CA VAL A 234 4.52 -8.28 8.19
C VAL A 234 5.86 -7.89 7.57
N THR A 235 6.96 -8.33 8.21
CA THR A 235 8.29 -8.15 7.60
C THR A 235 8.44 -8.97 6.33
N PRO A 236 9.22 -8.52 5.32
CA PRO A 236 9.37 -9.24 4.05
C PRO A 236 9.86 -10.68 4.17
N ASP A 237 10.62 -11.02 5.21
CA ASP A 237 11.00 -12.42 5.49
C ASP A 237 9.89 -13.25 6.19
N GLY A 238 8.74 -12.64 6.48
CA GLY A 238 7.61 -13.30 7.14
C GLY A 238 7.83 -13.65 8.61
N LYS A 239 8.93 -13.20 9.23
CA LYS A 239 9.32 -13.60 10.60
C LYS A 239 8.98 -12.57 11.68
N GLY A 240 8.62 -11.36 11.30
CA GLY A 240 8.20 -10.28 12.18
C GLY A 240 6.84 -9.72 11.80
N LEU A 241 6.06 -9.29 12.77
CA LEU A 241 4.77 -8.64 12.58
C LEU A 241 4.70 -7.42 13.50
N TYR A 242 4.63 -6.23 12.88
CA TYR A 242 4.25 -4.99 13.55
C TYR A 242 2.75 -4.78 13.38
N PHE A 243 2.10 -4.23 14.40
CA PHE A 243 0.69 -3.90 14.35
C PHE A 243 0.34 -2.90 15.46
N THR A 244 -0.85 -2.32 15.43
CA THR A 244 -1.31 -1.44 16.50
C THR A 244 -2.37 -2.12 17.34
N ARG A 245 -2.44 -1.76 18.64
CA ARG A 245 -3.49 -2.21 19.55
C ARG A 245 -4.18 -1.02 20.20
N ASN A 246 -5.50 -1.02 20.12
CA ASN A 246 -6.33 0.11 20.55
C ASN A 246 -6.73 -0.03 22.02
N TYR A 247 -6.65 1.08 22.78
CA TYR A 247 -7.17 1.17 24.15
C TYR A 247 -6.71 0.06 25.11
N SER A 248 -5.56 -0.52 24.88
CA SER A 248 -4.99 -1.55 25.73
C SER A 248 -4.43 -0.95 27.02
N PRO A 249 -4.59 -1.59 28.18
CA PRO A 249 -3.91 -1.16 29.40
C PRO A 249 -2.38 -1.27 29.32
N GLU A 250 -1.85 -2.03 28.35
CA GLU A 250 -0.42 -2.15 28.09
C GLU A 250 0.11 -1.02 27.17
N ASN A 251 -0.77 -0.15 26.62
CA ASN A 251 -0.36 1.05 25.91
C ASN A 251 0.31 2.04 26.87
N LYS A 252 1.20 2.89 26.38
CA LYS A 252 1.97 3.82 27.19
C LYS A 252 1.08 4.79 27.95
N GLY A 253 0.03 5.32 27.32
CA GLY A 253 -1.03 6.12 27.95
C GLY A 253 -2.15 5.29 28.59
N GLY A 254 -2.01 3.97 28.67
CA GLY A 254 -3.02 3.05 29.20
C GLY A 254 -4.29 2.99 28.34
N THR A 255 -5.43 2.70 28.98
CA THR A 255 -6.74 2.59 28.29
C THR A 255 -7.26 3.93 27.72
N GLY A 256 -6.64 5.06 28.08
CA GLY A 256 -6.92 6.36 27.48
C GLY A 256 -6.17 6.62 26.17
N ASP A 257 -5.15 5.84 25.89
CA ASP A 257 -4.35 5.91 24.66
C ASP A 257 -5.04 5.15 23.54
N TYR A 258 -5.27 5.87 22.42
CA TYR A 258 -5.99 5.30 21.30
C TYR A 258 -5.29 4.09 20.72
N GLN A 259 -3.96 4.15 20.49
CA GLN A 259 -3.20 3.02 19.93
C GLN A 259 -1.70 3.16 20.11
N ASP A 260 -1.06 2.03 20.38
CA ASP A 260 0.39 1.83 20.39
C ASP A 260 0.83 0.76 19.38
N VAL A 261 2.10 0.82 18.98
CA VAL A 261 2.73 -0.17 18.11
C VAL A 261 3.24 -1.34 18.95
N TYR A 262 2.89 -2.55 18.49
CA TYR A 262 3.35 -3.83 19.03
C TYR A 262 4.15 -4.60 17.99
N TYR A 263 4.99 -5.52 18.46
CA TYR A 263 5.77 -6.43 17.64
C TYR A 263 5.61 -7.86 18.12
N SER A 264 5.44 -8.79 17.21
CA SER A 264 5.49 -10.25 17.44
C SER A 264 6.45 -10.92 16.48
N SER A 265 7.17 -11.94 16.95
CA SER A 265 8.05 -12.78 16.11
C SER A 265 7.39 -14.11 15.78
N PHE A 266 7.62 -14.59 14.56
CA PHE A 266 7.18 -15.91 14.11
C PHE A 266 8.30 -16.93 14.31
N GLN A 267 8.07 -17.92 15.16
CA GLN A 267 9.03 -18.96 15.49
C GLN A 267 8.32 -20.31 15.68
N ASN A 268 8.94 -21.38 15.22
CA ASN A 268 8.41 -22.75 15.35
C ASN A 268 6.95 -22.89 14.83
N GLY A 269 6.61 -22.18 13.74
CA GLY A 269 5.28 -22.24 13.13
C GLY A 269 4.19 -21.41 13.82
N LYS A 270 4.53 -20.59 14.82
CA LYS A 270 3.58 -19.79 15.61
C LYS A 270 4.08 -18.38 15.84
N TRP A 271 3.14 -17.45 15.96
CA TRP A 271 3.39 -16.09 16.43
C TRP A 271 3.57 -16.09 17.95
N GLY A 272 4.63 -15.44 18.41
CA GLY A 272 4.94 -15.29 19.83
C GLY A 272 4.04 -14.23 20.50
N LYS A 273 4.18 -14.09 21.83
CA LYS A 273 3.50 -13.04 22.57
C LYS A 273 3.98 -11.68 22.05
N ALA A 274 3.02 -10.84 21.64
CA ALA A 274 3.31 -9.48 21.19
C ALA A 274 3.79 -8.61 22.37
N VAL A 275 4.76 -7.74 22.07
CA VAL A 275 5.32 -6.77 23.02
C VAL A 275 5.13 -5.36 22.49
N ASN A 276 4.78 -4.43 23.39
CA ASN A 276 4.78 -3.00 23.09
C ASN A 276 6.23 -2.57 22.81
N ILE A 277 6.49 -1.93 21.65
CA ILE A 277 7.87 -1.57 21.26
C ILE A 277 8.45 -0.38 22.01
N GLY A 278 7.62 0.34 22.78
CA GLY A 278 8.04 1.42 23.67
C GLY A 278 8.51 2.71 22.98
N ALA A 279 9.10 3.56 23.79
CA ALA A 279 9.70 4.81 23.33
C ALA A 279 10.97 4.55 22.49
N PRO A 280 11.29 5.44 21.52
CA PRO A 280 10.65 6.73 21.23
C PRO A 280 9.47 6.66 20.28
N ILE A 281 9.09 5.47 19.77
CA ILE A 281 8.00 5.32 18.81
C ILE A 281 6.65 5.48 19.52
N ASN A 282 6.43 4.73 20.59
CA ASN A 282 5.23 4.84 21.40
C ASN A 282 5.35 5.95 22.47
N ASN A 283 4.32 6.80 22.56
CA ASN A 283 4.18 7.90 23.52
C ASN A 283 2.75 7.90 24.07
N ASP A 284 2.34 8.95 24.78
CA ASP A 284 1.02 9.03 25.41
C ASP A 284 -0.12 9.36 24.41
N GLY A 285 0.17 9.41 23.10
CA GLY A 285 -0.79 9.65 22.02
C GLY A 285 -0.79 8.54 20.98
N PRO A 286 -1.70 8.61 19.99
CA PRO A 286 -1.84 7.53 19.00
C PRO A 286 -0.56 7.31 18.20
N ASN A 287 -0.09 6.06 18.14
CA ASN A 287 1.11 5.66 17.40
C ASN A 287 0.79 4.49 16.47
N ALA A 288 1.22 4.59 15.22
CA ALA A 288 1.01 3.53 14.24
C ALA A 288 2.18 3.39 13.26
N VAL A 289 2.55 2.14 12.99
CA VAL A 289 3.46 1.76 11.90
C VAL A 289 2.66 1.59 10.63
N SER A 290 3.12 2.19 9.55
CA SER A 290 2.52 2.14 8.22
C SER A 290 3.23 1.13 7.32
N SER A 291 4.55 1.04 7.42
CA SER A 291 5.36 0.06 6.70
C SER A 291 6.71 -0.16 7.38
N VAL A 292 7.34 -1.30 7.05
CA VAL A 292 8.69 -1.66 7.49
C VAL A 292 9.54 -2.01 6.27
N SER A 293 10.80 -1.59 6.27
CA SER A 293 11.74 -1.94 5.19
C SER A 293 12.09 -3.44 5.19
N PRO A 294 12.53 -4.01 4.04
CA PRO A 294 12.91 -5.43 3.95
C PRO A 294 13.95 -5.88 4.97
N ASP A 295 14.89 -5.00 5.27
CA ASP A 295 15.94 -5.22 6.26
C ASP A 295 15.43 -5.18 7.72
N GLY A 296 14.20 -4.68 7.96
CA GLY A 296 13.63 -4.52 9.30
C GLY A 296 14.21 -3.34 10.07
N ASN A 297 15.04 -2.51 9.45
CA ASN A 297 15.80 -1.45 10.11
C ASN A 297 15.20 -0.06 9.96
N THR A 298 14.15 0.10 9.16
CA THR A 298 13.42 1.37 8.99
C THR A 298 11.93 1.14 9.10
N VAL A 299 11.24 1.96 9.90
CA VAL A 299 9.77 2.00 9.99
C VAL A 299 9.25 3.36 9.56
N LEU A 300 8.16 3.35 8.80
CA LEU A 300 7.36 4.53 8.47
C LEU A 300 6.22 4.64 9.47
N LEU A 301 6.04 5.82 10.06
CA LEU A 301 5.07 6.12 11.11
C LEU A 301 4.02 7.12 10.61
N MET A 302 2.78 6.98 11.09
CA MET A 302 1.64 7.82 10.68
C MET A 302 1.52 9.15 11.44
N ASN A 303 2.46 9.49 12.32
CA ASN A 303 2.49 10.74 13.07
C ASN A 303 3.74 11.54 12.79
N THR A 304 3.70 12.83 13.12
CA THR A 304 4.88 13.66 13.30
C THR A 304 5.20 13.80 14.78
N TYR A 305 6.47 13.98 15.11
CA TYR A 305 6.99 14.03 16.46
C TYR A 305 7.81 15.32 16.64
N ASP A 306 7.77 15.90 17.82
CA ASP A 306 8.67 16.98 18.19
C ASP A 306 10.06 16.44 18.61
N SER A 307 11.00 17.32 18.90
CA SER A 307 12.34 16.96 19.34
C SER A 307 12.43 16.20 20.67
N LYS A 308 11.34 16.13 21.43
CA LYS A 308 11.22 15.41 22.69
C LYS A 308 10.45 14.08 22.54
N GLY A 309 9.98 13.77 21.33
CA GLY A 309 9.23 12.55 21.03
C GLY A 309 7.73 12.63 21.32
N ALA A 310 7.17 13.83 21.56
CA ALA A 310 5.74 13.99 21.67
C ALA A 310 5.08 14.04 20.29
N ALA A 311 3.95 13.35 20.13
CA ALA A 311 3.18 13.38 18.89
C ALA A 311 2.66 14.79 18.59
N GLN A 312 2.89 15.29 17.38
CA GLN A 312 2.45 16.59 16.90
C GLN A 312 1.24 16.52 15.97
N GLY A 313 0.62 15.35 15.88
CA GLY A 313 -0.52 15.08 15.01
C GLY A 313 -0.15 14.37 13.72
N MET A 314 -1.13 14.30 12.81
CA MET A 314 -1.02 13.54 11.58
C MET A 314 0.11 14.02 10.67
N GLY A 315 0.77 13.08 10.04
CA GLY A 315 1.85 13.30 9.08
C GLY A 315 2.71 12.06 8.96
N LEU A 316 3.91 12.22 8.41
CA LEU A 316 4.83 11.12 8.17
C LEU A 316 6.12 11.34 8.95
N SER A 317 6.58 10.29 9.60
CA SER A 317 7.92 10.23 10.20
C SER A 317 8.57 8.88 9.91
N MET A 318 9.89 8.86 9.92
CA MET A 318 10.68 7.63 9.85
C MET A 318 11.50 7.46 11.12
N SER A 319 11.64 6.23 11.57
CA SER A 319 12.58 5.84 12.61
C SER A 319 13.45 4.70 12.10
N ASN A 320 14.74 4.75 12.44
CA ASN A 320 15.72 3.74 12.08
C ASN A 320 16.17 2.98 13.33
N LYS A 321 16.47 1.70 13.14
CA LYS A 321 17.05 0.87 14.20
C LYS A 321 18.45 1.35 14.54
N THR A 322 18.79 1.37 15.83
CA THR A 322 20.10 1.76 16.37
C THR A 322 20.56 0.73 17.39
N LYS A 323 21.81 0.79 17.84
CA LYS A 323 22.30 -0.07 18.94
C LYS A 323 21.51 0.04 20.25
N ASN A 324 20.75 1.13 20.43
CA ASN A 324 19.98 1.38 21.64
C ASN A 324 18.44 1.24 21.43
N GLY A 325 18.01 0.58 20.36
CA GLY A 325 16.60 0.48 19.97
C GLY A 325 16.29 1.36 18.75
N TRP A 326 15.14 2.00 18.72
CA TRP A 326 14.72 2.87 17.62
C TRP A 326 15.25 4.31 17.80
N SER A 327 15.62 4.97 16.71
CA SER A 327 15.96 6.40 16.72
C SER A 327 14.72 7.24 16.99
N MET A 328 14.92 8.47 17.47
CA MET A 328 13.84 9.46 17.52
C MET A 328 13.23 9.61 16.12
N PRO A 329 11.89 9.52 15.98
CA PRO A 329 11.25 9.66 14.67
C PRO A 329 11.52 11.02 14.05
N THR A 330 11.92 11.03 12.80
CA THR A 330 12.20 12.24 12.02
C THR A 330 11.13 12.46 10.96
N LYS A 331 10.69 13.71 10.82
CA LYS A 331 9.66 14.07 9.84
C LYS A 331 10.14 13.77 8.40
N VAL A 332 9.27 13.14 7.62
CA VAL A 332 9.49 12.93 6.17
C VAL A 332 9.07 14.19 5.41
N ASN A 333 9.99 14.75 4.64
CA ASN A 333 9.77 15.98 3.87
C ASN A 333 9.23 15.66 2.47
N VAL A 334 7.90 15.74 2.32
CA VAL A 334 7.21 15.63 1.02
C VAL A 334 6.91 17.04 0.50
N ARG A 335 7.34 17.35 -0.73
CA ARG A 335 7.11 18.66 -1.34
C ARG A 335 5.60 18.89 -1.54
N ASN A 336 5.15 20.08 -1.20
CA ASN A 336 3.73 20.49 -1.30
C ASN A 336 2.77 19.49 -0.64
N TYR A 337 3.17 18.92 0.52
CA TYR A 337 2.31 18.02 1.28
C TYR A 337 1.18 18.78 1.97
N TYR A 338 -0.05 18.36 1.72
CA TYR A 338 -1.22 18.70 2.51
C TYR A 338 -2.27 17.60 2.40
N ASN A 339 -3.11 17.47 3.41
CA ASN A 339 -4.22 16.53 3.47
C ASN A 339 -5.43 17.24 4.12
N LYS A 340 -6.56 17.25 3.43
CA LYS A 340 -7.81 17.84 3.93
C LYS A 340 -8.63 16.85 4.78
N SER A 341 -8.35 15.55 4.66
CA SER A 341 -8.97 14.51 5.48
C SER A 341 -8.39 14.49 6.88
N THR A 342 -9.22 14.11 7.85
CA THR A 342 -8.79 13.80 9.23
C THR A 342 -8.10 12.44 9.36
N PHE A 343 -8.03 11.67 8.27
CA PHE A 343 -7.38 10.36 8.22
C PHE A 343 -6.25 10.39 7.20
N ASN A 344 -5.20 9.64 7.46
CA ASN A 344 -4.05 9.49 6.60
C ASN A 344 -3.53 8.06 6.66
N GLU A 345 -3.07 7.54 5.55
CA GLU A 345 -2.41 6.24 5.47
C GLU A 345 -1.29 6.31 4.43
N TYR A 346 -0.22 5.60 4.68
CA TYR A 346 1.00 5.68 3.91
C TYR A 346 1.58 4.29 3.70
N PHE A 347 2.44 4.16 2.70
CA PHE A 347 3.22 2.95 2.47
C PHE A 347 4.56 3.31 1.83
N LEU A 348 5.66 2.82 2.39
CA LEU A 348 7.00 2.93 1.83
C LEU A 348 7.34 1.63 1.10
N SER A 349 7.73 1.74 -0.18
CA SER A 349 8.14 0.60 -0.98
C SER A 349 9.39 -0.11 -0.43
N SER A 350 9.57 -1.37 -0.81
CA SER A 350 10.70 -2.20 -0.38
C SER A 350 12.06 -1.64 -0.79
N ASP A 351 12.14 -0.89 -1.88
CA ASP A 351 13.34 -0.20 -2.35
C ASP A 351 13.62 1.13 -1.65
N LYS A 352 12.71 1.59 -0.77
CA LYS A 352 12.70 2.88 -0.07
C LYS A 352 12.65 4.11 -1.01
N LYS A 353 12.18 3.96 -2.25
CA LYS A 353 12.15 5.03 -3.27
C LYS A 353 10.77 5.50 -3.64
N VAL A 354 9.74 4.75 -3.31
CA VAL A 354 8.34 5.05 -3.61
C VAL A 354 7.55 5.16 -2.32
N LEU A 355 6.82 6.27 -2.19
CA LEU A 355 5.90 6.52 -1.09
C LEU A 355 4.49 6.61 -1.65
N LEU A 356 3.62 5.68 -1.24
CA LEU A 356 2.19 5.75 -1.51
C LEU A 356 1.47 6.42 -0.34
N MET A 357 0.43 7.19 -0.64
CA MET A 357 -0.30 7.98 0.36
C MET A 357 -1.78 8.00 0.01
N ALA A 358 -2.65 7.70 0.96
CA ALA A 358 -4.09 7.91 0.85
C ALA A 358 -4.44 9.30 1.42
N LEU A 359 -4.71 10.27 0.55
CA LEU A 359 -4.88 11.69 0.87
C LEU A 359 -6.15 12.26 0.26
N GLN A 360 -6.67 13.32 0.89
CA GLN A 360 -7.66 14.22 0.30
C GLN A 360 -6.98 15.53 -0.07
N ARG A 361 -6.93 15.81 -1.38
CA ARG A 361 -6.34 17.03 -1.96
C ARG A 361 -7.38 17.73 -2.85
N ASP A 362 -7.02 18.84 -3.48
CA ASP A 362 -7.95 19.57 -4.37
C ASP A 362 -8.33 18.77 -5.61
N GLU A 363 -7.39 17.98 -6.15
CA GLU A 363 -7.54 17.15 -7.33
C GLU A 363 -8.07 15.74 -7.06
N THR A 364 -8.44 15.41 -5.82
CA THR A 364 -8.98 14.10 -5.41
C THR A 364 -10.34 13.84 -6.06
N TYR A 365 -10.55 12.64 -6.61
CA TYR A 365 -11.82 12.27 -7.25
C TYR A 365 -12.96 12.11 -6.23
N GLY A 366 -12.65 11.52 -5.07
CA GLY A 366 -13.60 11.23 -4.00
C GLY A 366 -13.26 11.87 -2.67
N SER A 367 -13.34 11.09 -1.61
CA SER A 367 -12.95 11.48 -0.25
C SER A 367 -11.44 11.43 -0.09
N ARG A 368 -10.84 10.27 -0.27
CA ARG A 368 -9.38 10.08 -0.30
C ARG A 368 -9.01 9.26 -1.53
N ASP A 369 -7.93 9.64 -2.17
CA ASP A 369 -7.32 8.95 -3.31
C ASP A 369 -5.93 8.45 -2.95
N ILE A 370 -5.43 7.46 -3.66
CA ILE A 370 -4.04 7.02 -3.56
C ILE A 370 -3.18 7.92 -4.45
N TYR A 371 -2.11 8.46 -3.85
CA TYR A 371 -1.08 9.27 -4.47
C TYR A 371 0.26 8.57 -4.38
N VAL A 372 1.17 8.89 -5.30
CA VAL A 372 2.55 8.43 -5.31
C VAL A 372 3.51 9.61 -5.23
N SER A 373 4.59 9.44 -4.48
CA SER A 373 5.72 10.37 -4.41
C SER A 373 7.04 9.58 -4.49
N PHE A 374 8.08 10.19 -5.02
CA PHE A 374 9.37 9.57 -5.29
C PHE A 374 10.48 10.24 -4.47
N LEU A 375 11.40 9.43 -3.96
CA LEU A 375 12.59 9.95 -3.30
C LEU A 375 13.49 10.63 -4.33
N GLU A 376 13.89 11.88 -4.05
CA GLU A 376 14.77 12.69 -4.90
C GLU A 376 16.20 12.75 -4.35
N ASN A 377 17.15 13.18 -5.17
CA ASN A 377 18.58 13.19 -4.82
C ASN A 377 18.93 14.06 -3.61
N ASP A 378 18.09 15.01 -3.23
CA ASP A 378 18.25 15.87 -2.05
C ASP A 378 17.61 15.29 -0.78
N ASN A 379 17.26 14.01 -0.79
CA ASN A 379 16.55 13.31 0.29
C ASN A 379 15.16 13.91 0.64
N THR A 380 14.57 14.66 -0.28
CA THR A 380 13.16 15.07 -0.22
C THR A 380 12.30 14.16 -1.09
N TRP A 381 11.00 14.17 -0.84
CA TRP A 381 10.03 13.44 -1.65
C TRP A 381 9.35 14.38 -2.63
N SER A 382 9.12 13.91 -3.84
CA SER A 382 8.46 14.69 -4.88
C SER A 382 7.04 15.13 -4.47
N VAL A 383 6.46 16.08 -5.22
CA VAL A 383 5.04 16.45 -5.05
C VAL A 383 4.16 15.22 -5.27
N PRO A 384 3.17 14.94 -4.39
CA PRO A 384 2.27 13.82 -4.55
C PRO A 384 1.52 13.86 -5.89
N LYS A 385 1.58 12.76 -6.65
CA LYS A 385 0.91 12.58 -7.92
C LYS A 385 -0.25 11.60 -7.77
N ASN A 386 -1.47 11.98 -8.17
CA ASN A 386 -2.62 11.09 -8.20
C ASN A 386 -2.37 9.92 -9.18
N ILE A 387 -2.61 8.68 -8.75
CA ILE A 387 -2.34 7.50 -9.58
C ILE A 387 -3.43 7.19 -10.62
N GLY A 388 -4.46 8.01 -10.71
CA GLY A 388 -5.44 7.98 -11.79
C GLY A 388 -6.73 7.23 -11.49
N SER A 389 -7.73 7.47 -12.35
CA SER A 389 -9.12 7.04 -12.15
C SER A 389 -9.39 5.54 -12.36
N VAL A 390 -8.39 4.76 -12.78
CA VAL A 390 -8.52 3.30 -12.82
C VAL A 390 -8.49 2.72 -11.41
N VAL A 391 -7.65 3.27 -10.53
CA VAL A 391 -7.54 2.89 -9.12
C VAL A 391 -8.43 3.76 -8.25
N ASN A 392 -8.30 5.08 -8.39
CA ASN A 392 -9.04 6.05 -7.58
C ASN A 392 -10.45 6.26 -8.12
N THR A 393 -11.42 6.26 -7.23
CA THR A 393 -12.85 6.38 -7.55
C THR A 393 -13.44 7.61 -6.87
N PRO A 394 -14.69 7.98 -7.17
CA PRO A 394 -15.40 8.96 -6.36
C PRO A 394 -15.68 8.53 -4.90
N GLY A 395 -15.38 7.30 -4.54
CA GLY A 395 -15.41 6.80 -3.16
C GLY A 395 -14.16 7.17 -2.36
N THR A 396 -13.73 6.25 -1.51
CA THR A 396 -12.51 6.37 -0.70
C THR A 396 -11.58 5.21 -1.01
N GLU A 397 -10.35 5.51 -1.39
CA GLU A 397 -9.27 4.54 -1.49
C GLU A 397 -8.32 4.72 -0.32
N LEU A 398 -7.95 3.59 0.32
CA LEU A 398 -7.16 3.58 1.55
C LEU A 398 -6.28 2.34 1.65
N SER A 399 -5.41 2.30 2.67
CA SER A 399 -4.52 1.19 2.99
C SER A 399 -3.72 0.66 1.79
N PRO A 400 -3.02 1.53 1.02
CA PRO A 400 -2.23 1.07 -0.11
C PRO A 400 -1.07 0.19 0.37
N PHE A 401 -0.89 -0.97 -0.26
CA PHE A 401 0.23 -1.89 -0.06
C PHE A 401 0.81 -2.29 -1.41
N LEU A 402 2.01 -1.82 -1.72
CA LEU A 402 2.76 -2.24 -2.90
C LEU A 402 3.60 -3.47 -2.54
N ALA A 403 3.34 -4.59 -3.19
CA ALA A 403 4.14 -5.78 -2.99
C ALA A 403 5.62 -5.52 -3.35
N ALA A 404 6.52 -6.34 -2.81
CA ALA A 404 7.95 -6.17 -3.02
C ALA A 404 8.40 -6.34 -4.48
N ASP A 405 7.52 -6.82 -5.37
CA ASP A 405 7.75 -6.85 -6.81
C ASP A 405 7.68 -5.45 -7.49
N GLY A 406 7.28 -4.41 -6.76
CA GLY A 406 7.16 -3.04 -7.25
C GLY A 406 6.08 -2.82 -8.32
N VAL A 407 5.25 -3.83 -8.58
CA VAL A 407 4.23 -3.83 -9.65
C VAL A 407 2.83 -4.06 -9.11
N THR A 408 2.67 -4.98 -8.16
CA THR A 408 1.37 -5.41 -7.64
C THR A 408 0.94 -4.53 -6.46
N LEU A 409 -0.14 -3.77 -6.66
CA LEU A 409 -0.74 -2.90 -5.64
C LEU A 409 -2.01 -3.56 -5.08
N TYR A 410 -2.09 -3.68 -3.77
CA TYR A 410 -3.31 -3.99 -3.03
C TYR A 410 -3.79 -2.71 -2.35
N PHE A 411 -5.09 -2.52 -2.29
CA PHE A 411 -5.69 -1.35 -1.65
C PHE A 411 -7.12 -1.66 -1.24
N SER A 412 -7.65 -0.92 -0.29
CA SER A 412 -9.05 -0.99 0.10
C SER A 412 -9.83 0.14 -0.56
N SER A 413 -11.06 -0.14 -1.00
CA SER A 413 -11.91 0.85 -1.65
C SER A 413 -13.39 0.71 -1.27
N THR A 414 -14.04 1.86 -1.10
CA THR A 414 -15.51 1.95 -1.01
C THR A 414 -16.17 2.15 -2.38
N GLY A 415 -15.39 2.62 -3.38
CA GLY A 415 -15.92 3.02 -4.69
C GLY A 415 -16.01 1.88 -5.69
N HIS A 416 -15.08 0.93 -5.72
CA HIS A 416 -15.17 -0.25 -6.57
C HIS A 416 -16.25 -1.24 -6.10
N PRO A 417 -16.95 -1.95 -7.01
CA PRO A 417 -17.93 -2.97 -6.64
C PRO A 417 -17.33 -4.08 -5.78
N GLY A 418 -17.88 -4.31 -4.59
CA GLY A 418 -17.37 -5.27 -3.62
C GLY A 418 -18.47 -5.94 -2.79
N TYR A 419 -18.09 -6.71 -1.79
CA TYR A 419 -18.99 -7.48 -0.91
C TYR A 419 -19.48 -6.66 0.29
N GLY A 420 -18.71 -5.63 0.70
CA GLY A 420 -18.93 -4.91 1.94
C GLY A 420 -18.79 -3.39 1.85
N LYS A 421 -18.60 -2.79 3.00
CA LYS A 421 -18.39 -1.34 3.13
C LYS A 421 -17.11 -0.92 2.43
N ASN A 422 -16.02 -1.62 2.74
CA ASN A 422 -14.72 -1.49 2.11
C ASN A 422 -14.25 -2.88 1.75
N ASP A 423 -13.76 -3.04 0.54
CA ASP A 423 -13.20 -4.30 0.06
C ASP A 423 -11.75 -4.11 -0.37
N ILE A 424 -10.96 -5.16 -0.27
CA ILE A 424 -9.58 -5.20 -0.74
C ILE A 424 -9.56 -5.60 -2.21
N PHE A 425 -8.81 -4.84 -2.99
CA PHE A 425 -8.61 -5.05 -4.42
C PHE A 425 -7.13 -5.24 -4.73
N VAL A 426 -6.86 -5.92 -5.84
CA VAL A 426 -5.52 -6.05 -6.42
C VAL A 426 -5.51 -5.47 -7.83
N THR A 427 -4.46 -4.71 -8.14
CA THR A 427 -4.17 -4.21 -9.49
C THR A 427 -2.67 -4.29 -9.77
N ARG A 428 -2.29 -4.19 -11.06
CA ARG A 428 -0.89 -4.24 -11.49
C ARG A 428 -0.53 -3.00 -12.27
N ARG A 429 0.60 -2.42 -11.94
CA ARG A 429 1.18 -1.31 -12.69
C ARG A 429 1.62 -1.81 -14.07
N LEU A 430 1.21 -1.13 -15.14
CA LEU A 430 1.46 -1.55 -16.53
C LEU A 430 2.68 -0.85 -17.14
N ASP A 431 3.10 0.28 -16.59
CA ASP A 431 4.27 1.04 -17.01
C ASP A 431 4.84 1.92 -15.89
N ASN A 432 5.88 2.69 -16.19
CA ASN A 432 6.54 3.56 -15.22
C ASN A 432 5.86 4.93 -15.03
N SER A 433 4.70 5.17 -15.63
CA SER A 433 3.96 6.43 -15.46
C SER A 433 3.28 6.56 -14.10
N TRP A 434 3.00 5.44 -13.42
CA TRP A 434 2.22 5.35 -12.19
C TRP A 434 0.76 5.83 -12.32
N THR A 435 0.28 5.97 -13.56
CA THR A 435 -1.12 6.31 -13.85
C THR A 435 -1.81 5.26 -14.74
N ASN A 436 -1.05 4.28 -15.19
CA ASN A 436 -1.54 3.20 -16.04
C ASN A 436 -1.54 1.87 -15.26
N TRP A 437 -2.73 1.42 -14.88
CA TRP A 437 -2.97 0.26 -14.04
C TRP A 437 -3.93 -0.72 -14.71
N SER A 438 -3.80 -1.98 -14.40
CA SER A 438 -4.81 -2.96 -14.77
C SER A 438 -6.13 -2.66 -14.05
N VAL A 439 -7.26 -3.08 -14.61
CA VAL A 439 -8.56 -2.95 -13.94
C VAL A 439 -8.49 -3.66 -12.59
N PRO A 440 -8.80 -2.98 -11.45
CA PRO A 440 -8.76 -3.58 -10.13
C PRO A 440 -9.68 -4.80 -10.02
N GLN A 441 -9.17 -5.85 -9.42
CA GLN A 441 -9.88 -7.09 -9.16
C GLN A 441 -10.12 -7.25 -7.67
N ASN A 442 -11.35 -7.53 -7.29
CA ASN A 442 -11.72 -7.87 -5.91
C ASN A 442 -11.09 -9.22 -5.55
N ILE A 443 -10.42 -9.29 -4.41
CA ILE A 443 -9.74 -10.51 -3.97
C ILE A 443 -10.67 -11.55 -3.34
N GLY A 444 -11.97 -11.27 -3.30
CA GLY A 444 -13.03 -12.22 -2.97
C GLY A 444 -13.14 -12.65 -1.52
N LEU A 445 -14.13 -13.52 -1.28
CA LEU A 445 -14.30 -14.20 0.00
C LEU A 445 -13.19 -15.28 0.18
N PRO A 446 -12.69 -15.54 1.42
CA PRO A 446 -13.15 -15.02 2.71
C PRO A 446 -12.36 -13.81 3.21
N VAL A 447 -11.54 -13.17 2.38
CA VAL A 447 -10.78 -11.97 2.77
C VAL A 447 -11.72 -10.78 2.88
N ASN A 448 -12.50 -10.54 1.81
CA ASN A 448 -13.54 -9.53 1.83
C ASN A 448 -14.80 -10.04 2.50
N SER A 449 -15.52 -9.18 3.22
CA SER A 449 -16.71 -9.46 4.01
C SER A 449 -17.80 -8.42 3.78
N LYS A 450 -18.89 -8.46 4.53
CA LYS A 450 -19.89 -7.38 4.55
C LYS A 450 -19.42 -6.13 5.32
N GLY A 451 -18.35 -6.24 6.08
CA GLY A 451 -17.79 -5.21 6.95
C GLY A 451 -16.80 -4.29 6.28
N ILE A 452 -15.83 -3.82 7.09
CA ILE A 452 -14.68 -3.04 6.67
C ILE A 452 -13.49 -3.99 6.54
N ASP A 453 -12.98 -4.16 5.33
CA ASP A 453 -11.79 -4.95 5.05
C ASP A 453 -10.67 -4.01 4.58
N ALA A 454 -9.57 -3.98 5.34
CA ALA A 454 -8.47 -3.05 5.13
C ALA A 454 -7.15 -3.58 5.69
N TYR A 455 -6.07 -2.82 5.54
CA TYR A 455 -4.75 -3.07 6.10
C TYR A 455 -4.17 -4.43 5.70
N TYR A 456 -3.99 -4.60 4.40
CA TYR A 456 -3.48 -5.83 3.82
C TYR A 456 -1.95 -5.81 3.70
N SER A 457 -1.26 -6.84 4.15
CA SER A 457 0.19 -6.95 4.00
C SER A 457 0.60 -8.37 3.63
N ILE A 458 1.71 -8.48 2.85
CA ILE A 458 2.21 -9.75 2.31
C ILE A 458 3.73 -9.79 2.50
N PRO A 459 4.32 -10.88 3.02
CA PRO A 459 5.77 -11.07 3.01
C PRO A 459 6.29 -11.28 1.57
N ALA A 460 7.60 -11.16 1.39
CA ALA A 460 8.26 -11.32 0.09
C ALA A 460 7.98 -12.67 -0.59
N SER A 461 7.75 -13.72 0.20
CA SER A 461 7.39 -15.03 -0.33
C SER A 461 6.05 -15.07 -1.08
N GLY A 462 5.15 -14.11 -0.82
CA GLY A 462 3.81 -14.12 -1.40
C GLY A 462 2.96 -15.33 -0.99
N GLU A 463 3.33 -16.05 0.06
CA GLU A 463 2.62 -17.27 0.45
C GLU A 463 1.36 -16.97 1.26
N TYR A 464 1.46 -16.07 2.22
CA TYR A 464 0.35 -15.64 3.09
C TYR A 464 0.09 -14.16 2.95
N ALA A 465 -1.16 -13.75 3.13
CA ALA A 465 -1.54 -12.37 3.40
C ALA A 465 -2.03 -12.23 4.83
N TYR A 466 -1.79 -11.05 5.40
CA TYR A 466 -2.24 -10.64 6.72
C TYR A 466 -3.20 -9.48 6.58
N PHE A 467 -4.31 -9.53 7.30
CA PHE A 467 -5.38 -8.52 7.23
C PHE A 467 -6.18 -8.49 8.53
N ILE A 468 -6.98 -7.47 8.71
CA ILE A 468 -7.91 -7.40 9.85
C ILE A 468 -9.31 -7.82 9.44
N SER A 469 -10.06 -8.40 10.37
CA SER A 469 -11.48 -8.63 10.26
C SER A 469 -12.18 -8.42 11.61
N GLU A 470 -13.36 -7.81 11.55
CA GLU A 470 -14.28 -7.72 12.70
C GLU A 470 -15.15 -8.99 12.80
N GLU A 471 -15.36 -9.66 11.66
CA GLU A 471 -16.09 -10.91 11.58
C GLU A 471 -15.25 -12.05 12.18
N LYS A 472 -15.79 -12.77 13.16
CA LYS A 472 -15.11 -13.85 13.90
C LYS A 472 -13.94 -13.38 14.80
N ALA A 473 -13.84 -12.07 15.08
CA ALA A 473 -12.87 -11.55 16.03
C ALA A 473 -13.18 -12.00 17.46
N THR A 474 -12.11 -12.18 18.25
CA THR A 474 -12.22 -12.41 19.72
C THR A 474 -12.52 -11.11 20.45
N GLY A 475 -11.97 -9.99 19.93
CA GLY A 475 -12.13 -8.63 20.42
C GLY A 475 -12.99 -7.78 19.49
N LYS A 476 -12.55 -6.53 19.27
CA LYS A 476 -13.20 -5.59 18.34
C LYS A 476 -12.82 -5.87 16.90
N SER A 477 -11.54 -6.14 16.67
CA SER A 477 -10.96 -6.57 15.40
C SER A 477 -9.74 -7.43 15.69
N ASP A 478 -9.53 -8.49 14.92
CA ASP A 478 -8.41 -9.41 15.05
C ASP A 478 -7.59 -9.43 13.76
N ILE A 479 -6.31 -9.77 13.88
CA ILE A 479 -5.45 -10.03 12.73
C ILE A 479 -5.58 -11.49 12.32
N PHE A 480 -5.84 -11.69 11.03
CA PHE A 480 -5.91 -12.99 10.37
C PHE A 480 -4.79 -13.13 9.34
N ARG A 481 -4.48 -14.36 8.99
CA ARG A 481 -3.70 -14.67 7.79
C ARG A 481 -4.44 -15.67 6.91
N ILE A 482 -4.13 -15.63 5.61
CA ILE A 482 -4.68 -16.58 4.65
C ILE A 482 -3.64 -16.94 3.60
N LYS A 483 -3.62 -18.20 3.17
CA LYS A 483 -2.78 -18.62 2.05
C LYS A 483 -3.30 -18.05 0.74
N LEU A 484 -2.43 -17.33 0.02
CA LEU A 484 -2.81 -16.64 -1.21
C LEU A 484 -2.98 -17.60 -2.39
N PRO A 485 -4.10 -17.52 -3.12
CA PRO A 485 -4.26 -18.22 -4.39
C PRO A 485 -3.50 -17.52 -5.53
N GLY A 486 -3.05 -18.30 -6.51
CA GLY A 486 -2.23 -17.83 -7.63
C GLY A 486 -2.70 -16.55 -8.33
N PRO A 487 -4.00 -16.42 -8.69
CA PRO A 487 -4.49 -15.24 -9.41
C PRO A 487 -4.27 -13.89 -8.72
N VAL A 488 -4.18 -13.87 -7.40
CA VAL A 488 -3.99 -12.65 -6.60
C VAL A 488 -2.62 -12.55 -5.94
N LYS A 489 -1.68 -13.43 -6.26
CA LYS A 489 -0.30 -13.34 -5.78
C LYS A 489 0.48 -12.23 -6.49
N PRO A 490 1.44 -11.57 -5.81
CA PRO A 490 2.44 -10.75 -6.50
C PRO A 490 3.35 -11.61 -7.39
N ASN A 491 4.12 -10.95 -8.25
CA ASN A 491 5.16 -11.65 -9.02
C ASN A 491 6.20 -12.24 -8.06
N PRO A 492 6.79 -13.42 -8.39
CA PRO A 492 7.86 -13.98 -7.61
C PRO A 492 9.07 -13.05 -7.56
N LEU A 493 9.84 -13.12 -6.48
CA LEU A 493 11.05 -12.32 -6.31
C LEU A 493 12.13 -13.12 -5.57
N VAL A 494 13.34 -12.58 -5.55
CA VAL A 494 14.47 -13.11 -4.80
C VAL A 494 14.72 -12.25 -3.57
N LEU A 495 14.77 -12.86 -2.38
CA LEU A 495 15.23 -12.22 -1.17
C LEU A 495 16.73 -12.50 -1.00
N ILE A 496 17.56 -11.47 -1.14
CA ILE A 496 18.96 -11.53 -0.79
C ILE A 496 19.08 -11.21 0.70
N TYR A 497 19.77 -12.06 1.44
CA TYR A 497 20.03 -11.84 2.86
C TYR A 497 21.45 -12.25 3.23
N GLY A 498 21.97 -11.70 4.29
CA GLY A 498 23.32 -11.97 4.79
C GLY A 498 23.74 -10.98 5.86
N LYS A 499 25.04 -10.90 6.09
CA LYS A 499 25.63 -9.98 7.06
C LYS A 499 26.63 -9.02 6.39
N VAL A 500 26.73 -7.80 6.92
CA VAL A 500 27.86 -6.94 6.65
C VAL A 500 28.86 -7.09 7.79
N LEU A 501 30.07 -7.56 7.45
CA LEU A 501 31.10 -7.93 8.43
C LEU A 501 32.43 -7.28 8.12
N ASN A 502 33.21 -7.00 9.16
CA ASN A 502 34.64 -6.71 9.04
C ASN A 502 35.36 -7.97 8.49
N SER A 503 36.07 -7.82 7.38
CA SER A 503 36.75 -8.95 6.73
C SER A 503 37.75 -9.66 7.64
N LYS A 504 38.34 -8.95 8.59
CA LYS A 504 39.40 -9.40 9.49
C LYS A 504 38.84 -9.96 10.81
N THR A 505 38.08 -9.17 11.54
CA THR A 505 37.58 -9.52 12.88
C THR A 505 36.27 -10.33 12.84
N LYS A 506 35.56 -10.32 11.71
CA LYS A 506 34.21 -10.90 11.55
C LYS A 506 33.13 -10.21 12.40
N GLU A 507 33.45 -9.08 12.99
CA GLU A 507 32.48 -8.29 13.74
C GLU A 507 31.46 -7.64 12.78
N PRO A 508 30.20 -7.47 13.21
CA PRO A 508 29.17 -6.84 12.41
C PRO A 508 29.43 -5.35 12.20
N ILE A 509 29.08 -4.86 11.03
CA ILE A 509 29.18 -3.45 10.66
C ILE A 509 27.81 -2.91 10.28
N GLU A 510 27.41 -1.83 10.95
CA GLU A 510 26.23 -1.03 10.57
C GLU A 510 26.62 -0.12 9.38
N THR A 511 25.94 -0.31 8.23
CA THR A 511 26.18 0.54 7.05
C THR A 511 24.99 0.56 6.10
N GLY A 512 24.92 1.60 5.27
CA GLY A 512 24.01 1.66 4.12
C GLY A 512 24.51 0.79 2.97
N ILE A 513 23.57 0.16 2.28
CA ILE A 513 23.80 -0.66 1.09
C ILE A 513 22.95 -0.08 -0.03
N THR A 514 23.61 0.52 -1.04
CA THR A 514 22.94 0.95 -2.27
C THR A 514 23.04 -0.17 -3.29
N TYR A 515 21.93 -0.50 -3.95
CA TYR A 515 21.95 -1.46 -5.04
C TYR A 515 21.43 -0.86 -6.34
N ARG A 516 22.06 -1.26 -7.46
CA ARG A 516 21.77 -0.74 -8.80
C ARG A 516 21.46 -1.88 -9.75
N ASP A 517 20.52 -1.65 -10.63
CA ASP A 517 20.32 -2.47 -11.82
C ASP A 517 21.45 -2.18 -12.81
N LEU A 518 22.12 -3.24 -13.29
CA LEU A 518 23.25 -3.07 -14.22
C LEU A 518 22.79 -2.90 -15.68
N ASP A 519 21.55 -3.21 -16.03
CA ASP A 519 21.05 -3.07 -17.38
C ASP A 519 20.83 -1.60 -17.77
N ASP A 520 20.39 -0.76 -16.81
CA ASP A 520 20.15 0.66 -17.03
C ASP A 520 21.02 1.59 -16.14
N ASP A 521 21.91 1.04 -15.31
CA ASP A 521 22.78 1.68 -14.34
C ASP A 521 22.04 2.62 -13.36
N LYS A 522 20.75 2.35 -13.12
CA LYS A 522 19.96 3.12 -12.19
C LYS A 522 20.04 2.53 -10.79
N GLU A 523 19.99 3.41 -9.80
CA GLU A 523 19.82 3.00 -8.42
C GLU A 523 18.47 2.36 -8.23
N ALA A 524 18.47 1.05 -7.94
CA ALA A 524 17.28 0.25 -7.75
C ALA A 524 16.72 0.35 -6.32
N GLY A 525 17.56 0.70 -5.33
CA GLY A 525 17.10 0.91 -3.97
C GLY A 525 18.21 1.01 -2.93
N ILE A 526 17.77 1.17 -1.67
CA ILE A 526 18.65 1.37 -0.50
C ILE A 526 18.23 0.39 0.59
N ALA A 527 19.21 -0.30 1.17
CA ALA A 527 19.05 -1.12 2.39
C ALA A 527 20.05 -0.66 3.45
N SER A 528 19.94 -1.21 4.65
CA SER A 528 20.91 -1.01 5.72
C SER A 528 21.13 -2.30 6.49
N SER A 529 22.33 -2.48 7.03
CA SER A 529 22.59 -3.60 7.93
C SER A 529 22.17 -3.29 9.37
N ASP A 530 21.71 -4.30 10.08
CA ASP A 530 21.31 -4.20 11.49
C ASP A 530 22.51 -3.81 12.35
N PRO A 531 22.36 -2.78 13.21
CA PRO A 531 23.48 -2.26 14.02
C PRO A 531 24.02 -3.25 15.07
N HIS A 532 23.26 -4.30 15.43
CA HIS A 532 23.69 -5.27 16.44
C HIS A 532 24.42 -6.47 15.87
N ASN A 533 23.92 -7.01 14.75
CA ASN A 533 24.35 -8.29 14.22
C ASN A 533 24.77 -8.25 12.75
N GLY A 534 24.67 -7.07 12.09
CA GLY A 534 25.05 -6.85 10.70
C GLY A 534 24.09 -7.43 9.68
N ASP A 535 22.96 -8.01 10.07
CA ASP A 535 21.99 -8.62 9.15
C ASP A 535 21.43 -7.59 8.18
N TYR A 536 21.33 -7.95 6.90
CA TYR A 536 20.67 -7.15 5.88
C TYR A 536 19.75 -8.02 5.02
N LYS A 537 18.75 -7.41 4.41
CA LYS A 537 17.83 -8.06 3.48
C LYS A 537 17.43 -7.11 2.37
N ILE A 538 17.39 -7.62 1.14
CA ILE A 538 17.00 -6.88 -0.06
C ILE A 538 16.08 -7.77 -0.88
N ALA A 539 14.89 -7.27 -1.19
CA ALA A 539 13.95 -7.94 -2.07
C ALA A 539 14.14 -7.44 -3.51
N LEU A 540 14.43 -8.33 -4.45
CA LEU A 540 14.76 -8.01 -5.83
C LEU A 540 13.84 -8.71 -6.82
N PRO A 541 13.35 -8.00 -7.86
CA PRO A 541 12.80 -8.62 -9.05
C PRO A 541 13.78 -9.60 -9.70
N TYR A 542 13.22 -10.62 -10.38
CA TYR A 542 14.01 -11.66 -11.04
C TYR A 542 14.47 -11.25 -12.46
N ASN A 543 15.36 -12.07 -13.05
CA ASN A 543 15.88 -11.93 -14.41
C ASN A 543 16.64 -10.62 -14.65
N GLN A 544 17.41 -10.17 -13.67
CA GLN A 544 18.23 -8.95 -13.74
C GLN A 544 19.57 -9.16 -13.03
N VAL A 545 20.54 -8.29 -13.32
CA VAL A 545 21.85 -8.29 -12.69
C VAL A 545 21.98 -7.04 -11.85
N TYR A 546 22.25 -7.22 -10.56
CA TYR A 546 22.39 -6.09 -9.63
C TYR A 546 23.82 -5.94 -9.13
N SER A 547 24.26 -4.70 -8.93
CA SER A 547 25.47 -4.38 -8.18
C SER A 547 25.10 -3.84 -6.80
N PHE A 548 25.80 -4.31 -5.78
CA PHE A 548 25.68 -3.82 -4.40
C PHE A 548 26.87 -2.97 -4.05
N PHE A 549 26.65 -1.85 -3.40
CA PHE A 549 27.67 -0.94 -2.92
C PHE A 549 27.45 -0.70 -1.43
N ALA A 550 28.44 -1.09 -0.60
CA ALA A 550 28.46 -0.84 0.82
C ALA A 550 29.69 0.00 1.17
N GLU A 551 29.49 1.07 1.95
CA GLU A 551 30.54 2.02 2.35
C GLU A 551 30.42 2.35 3.83
N HIS A 552 31.54 2.27 4.56
CA HIS A 552 31.63 2.66 5.97
C HIS A 552 32.94 3.39 6.24
N PRO A 553 32.92 4.49 7.05
CA PRO A 553 34.13 5.20 7.42
C PRO A 553 35.18 4.26 8.01
N GLY A 554 36.46 4.39 7.57
CA GLY A 554 37.55 3.53 8.01
C GLY A 554 37.65 2.19 7.30
N PHE A 555 36.82 1.91 6.30
CA PHE A 555 36.86 0.70 5.50
C PHE A 555 36.92 0.98 4.01
N TYR A 556 37.53 0.07 3.26
CA TYR A 556 37.46 0.09 1.81
C TYR A 556 36.07 -0.34 1.36
N SER A 557 35.42 0.49 0.58
CA SER A 557 34.07 0.21 0.09
C SER A 557 34.04 -1.01 -0.83
N VAL A 558 33.02 -1.84 -0.69
CA VAL A 558 32.85 -3.06 -1.50
C VAL A 558 31.79 -2.81 -2.57
N ARG A 559 32.13 -3.19 -3.81
CA ARG A 559 31.17 -3.37 -4.89
C ARG A 559 31.13 -4.86 -5.26
N ASP A 560 29.98 -5.46 -5.14
CA ASP A 560 29.75 -6.84 -5.54
C ASP A 560 28.58 -6.93 -6.53
N THR A 561 28.48 -7.99 -7.29
CA THR A 561 27.41 -8.20 -8.28
C THR A 561 26.71 -9.52 -8.06
N ILE A 562 25.42 -9.55 -8.26
CA ILE A 562 24.62 -10.75 -8.23
C ILE A 562 23.73 -10.83 -9.48
N SER A 563 23.76 -11.96 -10.15
CA SER A 563 22.81 -12.27 -11.21
C SER A 563 21.61 -12.98 -10.57
N VAL A 564 20.46 -12.35 -10.65
CA VAL A 564 19.19 -12.93 -10.18
C VAL A 564 18.57 -13.74 -11.31
N PRO A 565 18.43 -15.08 -11.17
CA PRO A 565 17.95 -15.93 -12.26
C PRO A 565 16.49 -15.66 -12.59
N ASN A 566 16.05 -16.16 -13.75
CA ASN A 566 14.63 -16.24 -14.07
C ASN A 566 13.97 -17.31 -13.18
N ILE A 567 12.99 -16.90 -12.37
CA ILE A 567 12.32 -17.77 -11.41
C ILE A 567 10.81 -17.76 -11.63
N THR A 568 10.15 -18.83 -11.26
CA THR A 568 8.68 -18.95 -11.25
C THR A 568 8.10 -18.97 -9.83
N GLU A 569 8.96 -19.09 -8.83
CA GLU A 569 8.61 -19.12 -7.42
C GLU A 569 9.62 -18.29 -6.61
N TYR A 570 9.24 -17.89 -5.41
CA TYR A 570 10.10 -17.18 -4.48
C TYR A 570 11.38 -17.94 -4.18
N MET A 571 12.51 -17.25 -4.11
CA MET A 571 13.83 -17.79 -3.81
C MET A 571 14.56 -16.92 -2.78
N GLU A 572 15.35 -17.56 -1.92
CA GLU A 572 16.28 -16.89 -1.01
C GLU A 572 17.73 -17.17 -1.42
N ILE A 573 18.57 -16.12 -1.40
CA ILE A 573 20.01 -16.23 -1.65
C ILE A 573 20.77 -15.62 -0.48
N GLU A 574 21.62 -16.44 0.16
CA GLU A 574 22.51 -15.96 1.22
C GLU A 574 23.77 -15.33 0.63
N ARG A 575 24.11 -14.10 1.06
CA ARG A 575 25.27 -13.36 0.57
C ARG A 575 25.82 -12.43 1.63
N ASP A 576 26.94 -12.78 2.26
CA ASP A 576 27.66 -11.88 3.16
C ASP A 576 28.48 -10.83 2.40
N ILE A 577 28.54 -9.62 2.96
CA ILE A 577 29.36 -8.49 2.49
C ILE A 577 30.50 -8.30 3.49
N TYR A 578 31.74 -8.39 3.00
CA TYR A 578 32.93 -8.20 3.82
C TYR A 578 33.60 -6.86 3.49
N LEU A 579 33.63 -5.92 4.45
CA LEU A 579 34.33 -4.67 4.35
C LEU A 579 35.76 -4.81 4.89
N THR A 580 36.76 -4.40 4.12
CA THR A 580 38.17 -4.48 4.53
C THR A 580 38.58 -3.20 5.24
N PRO A 581 39.09 -3.29 6.50
CA PRO A 581 39.54 -2.10 7.23
C PRO A 581 40.71 -1.43 6.51
N LEU A 582 40.74 -0.11 6.54
CA LEU A 582 41.85 0.71 6.03
C LEU A 582 42.95 0.76 7.09
N GLU A 583 43.82 -0.25 7.12
CA GLU A 583 44.93 -0.38 8.08
C GLU A 583 46.25 -0.54 7.33
N VAL A 584 47.34 -0.04 7.94
CA VAL A 584 48.72 -0.24 7.40
C VAL A 584 49.04 -1.73 7.41
N GLY A 585 49.48 -2.24 6.26
CA GLY A 585 49.87 -3.63 6.07
C GLY A 585 48.77 -4.56 5.58
N GLU A 586 47.54 -4.13 5.46
CA GLU A 586 46.40 -4.94 4.94
C GLU A 586 46.42 -4.94 3.40
N ASP A 587 46.37 -6.15 2.81
CA ASP A 587 46.24 -6.35 1.36
C ASP A 587 44.76 -6.28 0.94
N ILE A 588 44.44 -5.28 0.14
CA ILE A 588 43.06 -5.02 -0.31
C ILE A 588 42.92 -5.38 -1.79
N PRO A 589 42.16 -6.43 -2.16
CA PRO A 589 42.00 -6.82 -3.56
C PRO A 589 41.12 -5.82 -4.33
N LEU A 590 41.58 -5.43 -5.52
CA LEU A 590 40.83 -4.67 -6.50
C LEU A 590 39.97 -5.66 -7.35
N LYS A 591 38.82 -6.07 -6.82
CA LYS A 591 38.01 -7.19 -7.33
C LYS A 591 37.57 -7.04 -8.78
N ASN A 592 37.40 -5.83 -9.29
CA ASN A 592 36.86 -5.54 -10.61
C ASN A 592 37.89 -4.88 -11.55
N VAL A 593 39.17 -5.15 -11.37
CA VAL A 593 40.27 -4.68 -12.26
C VAL A 593 40.65 -5.80 -13.20
N PHE A 594 40.30 -5.67 -14.48
CA PHE A 594 40.53 -6.66 -15.53
C PHE A 594 41.38 -6.08 -16.64
N PHE A 595 42.19 -6.96 -17.25
CA PHE A 595 43.07 -6.62 -18.37
C PHE A 595 42.70 -7.45 -19.62
N VAL A 596 43.09 -6.93 -20.77
CA VAL A 596 43.11 -7.71 -22.01
C VAL A 596 44.02 -8.92 -21.81
N ARG A 597 43.61 -10.08 -22.35
CA ARG A 597 44.37 -11.32 -22.19
C ARG A 597 45.81 -11.18 -22.63
N SER A 598 46.76 -11.51 -21.78
CA SER A 598 48.21 -11.45 -21.99
C SER A 598 48.73 -10.04 -22.31
N GLU A 599 47.97 -9.00 -22.00
CA GLU A 599 48.38 -7.59 -22.17
C GLU A 599 48.24 -6.82 -20.84
N PRO A 600 48.97 -5.69 -20.68
CA PRO A 600 48.80 -4.79 -19.54
C PRO A 600 47.65 -3.79 -19.75
N LYS A 601 46.88 -3.89 -20.82
CA LYS A 601 45.78 -2.95 -21.18
C LYS A 601 44.52 -3.21 -20.37
N LEU A 602 44.05 -2.19 -19.64
CA LEU A 602 42.81 -2.22 -18.84
C LEU A 602 41.60 -2.37 -19.73
N LEU A 603 40.65 -3.18 -19.28
CA LEU A 603 39.30 -3.24 -19.86
C LEU A 603 38.44 -2.08 -19.30
N PRO A 604 37.50 -1.51 -20.05
CA PRO A 604 36.66 -0.39 -19.61
C PRO A 604 35.91 -0.63 -18.30
N ILE A 605 35.49 -1.87 -18.02
CA ILE A 605 34.81 -2.29 -16.80
C ILE A 605 35.67 -2.10 -15.52
N SER A 606 36.99 -1.89 -15.66
CA SER A 606 37.94 -1.67 -14.54
C SER A 606 37.92 -0.23 -14.00
N TYR A 607 37.51 0.72 -14.82
CA TYR A 607 37.60 2.14 -14.44
C TYR A 607 36.75 2.53 -13.22
N PRO A 608 35.54 2.02 -13.00
CA PRO A 608 34.78 2.31 -11.80
C PRO A 608 35.50 1.93 -10.50
N GLU A 609 36.17 0.77 -10.47
CA GLU A 609 36.95 0.33 -9.30
C GLU A 609 38.21 1.21 -9.08
N LEU A 610 38.90 1.56 -10.16
CA LEU A 610 40.07 2.46 -10.08
C LEU A 610 39.66 3.90 -9.72
N ASN A 611 38.52 4.39 -10.17
CA ASN A 611 37.99 5.69 -9.75
C ASN A 611 37.66 5.71 -8.25
N LYS A 612 37.16 4.61 -7.72
CA LYS A 612 36.88 4.45 -6.28
C LYS A 612 38.18 4.53 -5.46
N LEU A 613 39.26 3.85 -5.90
CA LEU A 613 40.57 3.94 -5.27
C LEU A 613 41.15 5.36 -5.38
N ALA A 614 41.00 6.00 -6.55
CA ALA A 614 41.43 7.39 -6.73
C ALA A 614 40.67 8.35 -5.80
N LYS A 615 39.37 8.17 -5.63
CA LYS A 615 38.54 8.93 -4.68
C LYS A 615 39.08 8.77 -3.25
N LEU A 616 39.31 7.54 -2.81
CA LEU A 616 39.86 7.24 -1.48
C LEU A 616 41.19 7.99 -1.24
N LEU A 617 42.10 7.90 -2.21
CA LEU A 617 43.43 8.54 -2.09
C LEU A 617 43.35 10.06 -2.14
N ASN A 618 42.41 10.67 -2.85
CA ASN A 618 42.16 12.11 -2.86
C ASN A 618 41.53 12.60 -1.55
N GLU A 619 40.62 11.85 -0.97
CA GLU A 619 39.99 12.16 0.32
C GLU A 619 40.92 11.96 1.50
N ASN A 620 42.02 11.15 1.33
CA ASN A 620 43.01 10.86 2.33
C ASN A 620 44.41 11.17 1.78
N PRO A 621 44.86 12.44 1.76
CA PRO A 621 46.12 12.87 1.12
C PRO A 621 47.39 12.25 1.72
N THR A 622 47.34 11.76 2.95
CA THR A 622 48.46 11.14 3.68
C THR A 622 48.65 9.66 3.40
N ILE A 623 47.66 8.98 2.82
CA ILE A 623 47.74 7.55 2.52
C ILE A 623 48.76 7.32 1.38
N GLU A 624 49.73 6.44 1.63
CA GLU A 624 50.63 5.87 0.62
C GLU A 624 50.31 4.39 0.43
N ILE A 625 50.33 3.91 -0.82
CA ILE A 625 50.00 2.52 -1.16
C ILE A 625 51.11 1.81 -1.94
N GLU A 626 51.16 0.48 -1.78
CA GLU A 626 51.89 -0.42 -2.66
C GLU A 626 50.88 -1.26 -3.49
N LEU A 627 51.01 -1.21 -4.81
CA LEU A 627 50.26 -2.04 -5.75
C LEU A 627 50.95 -3.39 -5.93
N SER A 628 50.23 -4.50 -5.85
CA SER A 628 50.70 -5.86 -6.09
C SER A 628 50.01 -6.48 -7.28
N GLY A 629 50.75 -6.89 -8.29
CA GLY A 629 50.24 -7.53 -9.51
C GLY A 629 50.50 -9.04 -9.51
N HIS A 630 49.48 -9.80 -9.89
CA HIS A 630 49.52 -11.25 -9.91
C HIS A 630 48.99 -11.82 -11.22
N THR A 631 49.53 -12.99 -11.62
CA THR A 631 49.02 -13.80 -12.72
C THR A 631 48.65 -15.21 -12.20
N ASP A 632 48.06 -16.01 -13.03
CA ASP A 632 48.03 -17.47 -12.84
C ASP A 632 49.42 -18.08 -13.09
N ASN A 633 49.58 -19.37 -12.85
CA ASN A 633 50.85 -20.10 -13.02
C ASN A 633 51.08 -20.62 -14.47
N MET A 634 50.23 -20.23 -15.43
CA MET A 634 50.33 -20.73 -16.81
C MET A 634 51.40 -19.93 -17.60
N GLY A 635 52.21 -20.67 -18.34
CA GLY A 635 53.24 -20.07 -19.21
C GLY A 635 54.62 -19.90 -18.55
N ASN A 636 55.43 -18.98 -19.08
CA ASN A 636 56.77 -18.76 -18.59
C ASN A 636 56.73 -17.84 -17.32
N PRO A 637 57.38 -18.28 -16.20
CA PRO A 637 57.33 -17.54 -14.96
C PRO A 637 57.95 -16.12 -15.06
N GLU A 638 59.02 -15.92 -15.77
CA GLU A 638 59.67 -14.61 -15.93
C GLU A 638 58.79 -13.64 -16.71
N LYS A 639 58.15 -14.13 -17.80
CA LYS A 639 57.17 -13.32 -18.54
C LYS A 639 55.94 -12.97 -17.72
N ASN A 640 55.53 -13.86 -16.83
CA ASN A 640 54.41 -13.60 -15.92
C ASN A 640 54.78 -12.51 -14.90
N VAL A 641 55.99 -12.49 -14.38
CA VAL A 641 56.49 -11.39 -13.52
C VAL A 641 56.47 -10.06 -14.30
N THR A 642 57.09 -10.03 -15.49
CA THR A 642 57.12 -8.83 -16.32
C THR A 642 55.71 -8.30 -16.66
N LEU A 643 54.77 -9.21 -17.03
CA LEU A 643 53.37 -8.85 -17.33
C LEU A 643 52.66 -8.27 -16.08
N SER A 644 52.92 -8.85 -14.91
CA SER A 644 52.32 -8.34 -13.67
C SER A 644 52.86 -6.98 -13.25
N GLU A 645 54.15 -6.72 -13.48
CA GLU A 645 54.78 -5.41 -13.28
C GLU A 645 54.19 -4.35 -14.24
N GLN A 646 54.07 -4.66 -15.52
CA GLN A 646 53.43 -3.78 -16.49
C GLN A 646 51.97 -3.45 -16.16
N ARG A 647 51.22 -4.40 -15.61
CA ARG A 647 49.83 -4.19 -15.14
C ARG A 647 49.76 -3.26 -13.94
N VAL A 648 50.69 -3.42 -12.99
CA VAL A 648 50.83 -2.51 -11.85
C VAL A 648 51.12 -1.09 -12.33
N GLU A 649 52.06 -0.92 -13.25
CA GLU A 649 52.38 0.39 -13.79
C GLU A 649 51.21 1.03 -14.53
N THR A 650 50.43 0.25 -15.32
CA THR A 650 49.23 0.75 -15.97
C THR A 650 48.15 1.24 -14.95
N VAL A 651 48.00 0.56 -13.82
CA VAL A 651 47.10 1.00 -12.74
C VAL A 651 47.64 2.28 -12.09
N LYS A 652 48.94 2.35 -11.80
CA LYS A 652 49.61 3.55 -11.26
C LYS A 652 49.40 4.74 -12.19
N ASP A 653 49.73 4.60 -13.48
CA ASP A 653 49.53 5.66 -14.47
C ASP A 653 48.07 6.16 -14.51
N TYR A 654 47.13 5.26 -14.42
CA TYR A 654 45.70 5.64 -14.33
C TYR A 654 45.42 6.49 -13.08
N LEU A 655 45.87 6.07 -11.90
CA LEU A 655 45.67 6.82 -10.66
C LEU A 655 46.37 8.21 -10.70
N VAL A 656 47.59 8.28 -11.28
CA VAL A 656 48.30 9.54 -11.52
C VAL A 656 47.49 10.45 -12.45
N SER A 657 46.89 9.91 -13.51
CA SER A 657 45.99 10.65 -14.40
C SER A 657 44.75 11.22 -13.71
N LYS A 658 44.40 10.69 -12.53
CA LYS A 658 43.31 11.16 -11.66
C LYS A 658 43.75 12.13 -10.57
N GLY A 659 45.00 12.59 -10.64
CA GLY A 659 45.56 13.63 -9.74
C GLY A 659 46.26 13.08 -8.50
N ILE A 660 46.47 11.76 -8.38
CA ILE A 660 47.26 11.20 -7.27
C ILE A 660 48.75 11.37 -7.56
N SER A 661 49.55 11.88 -6.59
CA SER A 661 51.02 11.97 -6.74
C SER A 661 51.61 10.57 -6.90
N GLY A 662 52.50 10.43 -7.92
CA GLY A 662 53.17 9.16 -8.20
C GLY A 662 54.06 8.67 -7.05
N ASP A 663 54.58 9.59 -6.19
CA ASP A 663 55.38 9.25 -5.01
C ASP A 663 54.60 8.54 -3.90
N ARG A 664 53.28 8.67 -3.94
CA ARG A 664 52.36 7.97 -3.01
C ARG A 664 52.02 6.54 -3.44
N ILE A 665 52.50 6.13 -4.63
CA ILE A 665 52.13 4.84 -5.23
C ILE A 665 53.42 4.09 -5.58
N SER A 666 53.78 3.10 -4.80
CA SER A 666 54.76 2.07 -5.15
C SER A 666 54.09 0.87 -5.78
N GLY A 667 54.84 -0.02 -6.43
CA GLY A 667 54.24 -1.22 -7.01
C GLY A 667 55.22 -2.33 -7.30
N LYS A 668 54.74 -3.59 -7.29
CA LYS A 668 55.52 -4.80 -7.53
C LYS A 668 54.72 -5.87 -8.22
N GLY A 669 55.31 -6.51 -9.24
CA GLY A 669 54.77 -7.68 -9.88
C GLY A 669 55.30 -8.97 -9.25
N TYR A 670 54.40 -9.90 -8.95
CA TYR A 670 54.75 -11.17 -8.35
C TYR A 670 54.56 -12.34 -9.34
N GLY A 671 54.07 -12.12 -10.55
CA GLY A 671 53.72 -13.19 -11.47
C GLY A 671 52.77 -14.20 -10.83
N GLY A 672 52.99 -15.49 -11.05
CA GLY A 672 52.24 -16.59 -10.45
C GLY A 672 52.71 -17.07 -9.09
N ALA A 673 53.63 -16.34 -8.42
CA ALA A 673 54.29 -16.81 -7.19
C ALA A 673 53.40 -16.76 -5.93
N LYS A 674 52.31 -16.00 -5.93
CA LYS A 674 51.40 -15.82 -4.79
C LYS A 674 49.95 -16.15 -5.18
N PRO A 675 49.60 -17.45 -5.42
CA PRO A 675 48.24 -17.84 -5.72
C PRO A 675 47.35 -17.72 -4.48
N ILE A 676 46.07 -17.29 -4.66
CA ILE A 676 45.03 -17.29 -3.64
C ILE A 676 44.00 -18.40 -3.86
N ALA A 677 44.06 -19.06 -5.03
CA ALA A 677 43.14 -20.13 -5.40
C ALA A 677 43.88 -21.22 -6.20
N ASP A 678 43.28 -22.39 -6.31
CA ASP A 678 43.84 -23.49 -7.10
C ASP A 678 43.95 -23.10 -8.59
N ASN A 679 45.10 -23.42 -9.17
CA ASN A 679 45.38 -23.13 -10.59
C ASN A 679 44.93 -24.27 -11.53
N ALA A 680 44.39 -25.37 -11.02
CA ALA A 680 44.00 -26.53 -11.84
C ALA A 680 42.79 -26.25 -12.73
N LYS A 681 41.80 -25.50 -12.24
CA LYS A 681 40.56 -25.18 -12.94
C LYS A 681 40.53 -23.71 -13.33
N GLU A 682 39.90 -23.36 -14.48
CA GLU A 682 39.80 -21.97 -14.93
C GLU A 682 38.96 -21.11 -13.96
N GLU A 683 37.91 -21.72 -13.37
CA GLU A 683 37.01 -21.03 -12.44
C GLU A 683 37.75 -20.52 -11.20
N THR A 684 38.73 -21.26 -10.71
CA THR A 684 39.59 -20.87 -9.55
C THR A 684 40.81 -20.11 -10.00
N ARG A 685 41.45 -20.53 -11.11
CA ARG A 685 42.66 -19.90 -11.67
C ARG A 685 42.47 -18.42 -12.00
N LYS A 686 41.29 -18.05 -12.53
CA LYS A 686 40.99 -16.62 -12.82
C LYS A 686 41.12 -15.72 -11.60
N LEU A 687 40.95 -16.22 -10.37
CA LEU A 687 41.06 -15.45 -9.13
C LEU A 687 42.53 -15.08 -8.85
N ASN A 688 43.49 -15.82 -9.40
CA ASN A 688 44.91 -15.52 -9.26
C ASN A 688 45.36 -14.35 -10.19
N ARG A 689 44.61 -14.06 -11.26
CA ARG A 689 44.88 -12.90 -12.15
C ARG A 689 44.23 -11.66 -11.58
N ARG A 690 44.96 -10.99 -10.67
CA ARG A 690 44.42 -9.89 -9.88
C ARG A 690 45.47 -8.77 -9.65
N VAL A 691 44.99 -7.62 -9.26
CA VAL A 691 45.78 -6.52 -8.66
C VAL A 691 45.24 -6.25 -7.26
N GLU A 692 46.13 -6.08 -6.31
CA GLU A 692 45.84 -5.69 -4.93
C GLU A 692 46.55 -4.42 -4.60
N PHE A 693 46.08 -3.67 -3.60
CA PHE A 693 46.89 -2.61 -2.99
C PHE A 693 46.99 -2.82 -1.49
N LYS A 694 48.10 -2.35 -0.94
CA LYS A 694 48.40 -2.34 0.49
C LYS A 694 48.63 -0.91 0.94
N ILE A 695 48.02 -0.50 2.05
CA ILE A 695 48.36 0.77 2.69
C ILE A 695 49.69 0.60 3.39
N VAL A 696 50.70 1.36 2.99
CA VAL A 696 52.07 1.33 3.58
C VAL A 696 52.28 2.47 4.57
N LYS A 697 51.46 3.51 4.46
CA LYS A 697 51.46 4.64 5.39
C LYS A 697 50.13 5.33 5.40
N PHE A 698 49.76 5.88 6.57
CA PHE A 698 48.50 6.59 6.79
C PHE A 698 48.75 8.07 7.03
#